data_2d2a6a4a606b318ccb224b055bac65b2
#
_entry.id   2d2a6a4a606b318ccb224b055bac65b2
#
_cell.length_a   1.000
_cell.length_b   1.000
_cell.length_c   1.000
_cell.angle_alpha   90.00
_cell.angle_beta   90.00
_cell.angle_gamma   90.00
#
_symmetry.space_group_name_H-M   'P 1'
#
loop_
_entity.id
_entity.type
_entity.pdbx_description
1 polymer ?
#
loop_
_entity_poly.entity_id
_entity_poly.type
_entity_poly.pdbx_seq_one_letter_code
_entity_poly.pdbx_strand_id
1 'polypeptide(L)'
;MLVPRLSKARLNSIAAANLKESTLVYVSDFSGATTSTTTNVTSKGFYYYSTATSKWVKIAEGVMQEQDLRLVGTNSHITQDAGVGGNGSGVGTGPHNIGIGKDALFSNTSGSHNIAVGLDALRSNTTGVNNVALGIRSLSSNAGGRGNVGVGANTLYSNIGGIYNVAVGENALYHTVSGVGNVAVGTDALYRNTTGANNTAIGYNSLYSNTTGASNVANGFGALYSNTVGHRNMALGDFALYSNTSGNNNMAFGTEALKANTTGENNIALGTSSLTSNVGGHFNIGIGQKSLMTNTVGQSNIGIGSQALQNNISGNYNVGLGFDALRFNTSGSHNVGLGLYALSKNTTGMSNVGLGHSVLSNNTLGSHNVGLGTNALTKNTTGNYNVGIGNSTLTNNAAGMGNVAIGSLSLVSNNGGNYNVAVGNEALGANTAGAYNIALGANTLPNNTTGQHNNAQGLNALINNTTGDNNIALGNGSGGWVRGHNNIHIGSANFQSISTAELDNVIAIGNGIGASTLTTATSKDNTIILGYQNGHSFSPNVGIGTYKPDSKVHIVTNGPNAIKIQDTNQGTGKVLTSDANGVGTWKEPAPPIADFARQYASTAVNYDLQPATTQPIPGINDFIAPKTGKYLVLFHSFLQNAWDTGTRNLYFIMLLNGAPWIDADETYSYVPAGDYFNQHYSNIIGLTAGDRVSFRVNANRGKLRFHPTWAPRNRVEIVYLGQ
;
A
#
# COMPACT_ATOMS: atom_id res chain seq x y z
N MET A 1 -53.11 15.11 16.81
CA MET A 1 -52.56 15.26 18.20
C MET A 1 -53.23 14.23 19.08
N LEU A 2 -52.48 13.34 19.68
CA LEU A 2 -53.00 12.56 20.80
C LEU A 2 -53.15 13.54 21.98
N VAL A 3 -54.37 13.80 22.36
CA VAL A 3 -54.59 14.54 23.63
C VAL A 3 -53.89 13.73 24.71
N PRO A 4 -52.96 14.34 25.49
CA PRO A 4 -52.24 13.58 26.50
C PRO A 4 -53.19 12.90 27.46
N ARG A 5 -53.10 11.57 27.60
CA ARG A 5 -53.78 10.80 28.62
C ARG A 5 -52.98 10.90 29.92
N LEU A 6 -53.47 11.60 30.88
CA LEU A 6 -52.78 11.84 32.16
C LEU A 6 -53.61 11.30 33.34
N SER A 7 -52.94 10.82 34.36
CA SER A 7 -53.59 10.61 35.65
C SER A 7 -53.77 11.95 36.40
N LYS A 8 -54.68 12.01 37.28
CA LYS A 8 -54.88 13.18 38.19
C LYS A 8 -53.58 13.46 38.95
N ALA A 9 -52.90 12.45 39.40
CA ALA A 9 -51.58 12.58 40.06
C ALA A 9 -50.55 13.28 39.18
N ARG A 10 -50.51 12.99 37.87
CA ARG A 10 -49.60 13.62 36.90
C ARG A 10 -50.03 15.05 36.55
N LEU A 11 -51.32 15.36 36.54
CA LEU A 11 -51.80 16.74 36.46
C LEU A 11 -51.34 17.58 37.65
N ASN A 12 -51.32 16.99 38.82
CA ASN A 12 -50.83 17.64 40.05
C ASN A 12 -49.36 18.01 40.01
N SER A 13 -48.55 17.27 39.22
CA SER A 13 -47.10 17.51 39.07
C SER A 13 -46.75 18.59 38.03
N ILE A 14 -47.71 19.08 37.27
CA ILE A 14 -47.48 20.15 36.31
C ILE A 14 -47.50 21.48 37.07
N ALA A 15 -46.37 22.18 37.07
CA ALA A 15 -46.24 23.48 37.69
C ALA A 15 -47.25 24.48 37.07
N ALA A 16 -48.00 25.24 37.90
CA ALA A 16 -48.98 26.20 37.44
C ALA A 16 -48.41 27.21 36.40
N ALA A 17 -47.14 27.57 36.53
CA ALA A 17 -46.46 28.46 35.59
C ALA A 17 -46.33 27.89 34.16
N ASN A 18 -46.44 26.57 33.97
CA ASN A 18 -46.37 25.90 32.69
C ASN A 18 -47.72 25.61 32.04
N LEU A 19 -48.81 25.95 32.72
CA LEU A 19 -50.16 25.74 32.24
C LEU A 19 -50.66 27.01 31.53
N LYS A 20 -51.00 26.83 30.26
CA LYS A 20 -51.60 27.92 29.44
C LYS A 20 -53.09 27.74 29.34
N GLU A 21 -53.81 28.85 29.12
CA GLU A 21 -55.25 28.82 28.88
C GLU A 21 -55.57 27.79 27.78
N SER A 22 -56.62 27.03 27.96
CA SER A 22 -57.14 26.01 27.05
C SER A 22 -56.19 24.79 26.79
N THR A 23 -55.19 24.54 27.64
CA THR A 23 -54.46 23.28 27.59
C THR A 23 -55.43 22.11 27.79
N LEU A 24 -55.56 21.22 26.77
CA LEU A 24 -56.51 20.10 26.78
C LEU A 24 -55.81 18.80 27.17
N VAL A 25 -56.40 18.05 28.09
CA VAL A 25 -55.91 16.72 28.50
C VAL A 25 -57.10 15.75 28.67
N TYR A 26 -56.79 14.44 28.46
CA TYR A 26 -57.74 13.38 28.86
C TYR A 26 -57.25 12.75 30.16
N VAL A 27 -58.06 12.83 31.20
CA VAL A 27 -57.76 12.15 32.46
C VAL A 27 -58.25 10.72 32.39
N SER A 28 -57.31 9.78 32.27
CA SER A 28 -57.61 8.35 32.19
C SER A 28 -57.70 7.66 33.54
N ASP A 29 -57.11 8.26 34.57
CA ASP A 29 -57.14 7.76 35.93
C ASP A 29 -57.27 8.99 36.89
N PHE A 30 -58.23 8.95 37.78
CA PHE A 30 -58.49 10.05 38.76
C PHE A 30 -57.98 9.71 40.15
N SER A 31 -57.20 8.63 40.32
CA SER A 31 -56.52 8.35 41.56
C SER A 31 -55.45 9.40 41.85
N GLY A 32 -55.42 9.89 43.05
CA GLY A 32 -54.43 10.88 43.50
C GLY A 32 -55.05 12.02 44.33
N ALA A 33 -54.21 12.72 45.10
CA ALA A 33 -54.65 13.85 45.97
C ALA A 33 -55.18 14.98 45.09
N THR A 34 -56.09 15.79 45.68
CA THR A 34 -56.65 16.98 45.06
C THR A 34 -55.74 18.17 45.38
N THR A 35 -55.27 18.91 44.39
CA THR A 35 -54.58 20.20 44.57
C THR A 35 -55.50 21.38 44.27
N SER A 36 -55.02 22.59 44.48
CA SER A 36 -55.78 23.78 44.15
C SER A 36 -56.15 23.89 42.66
N THR A 37 -55.32 23.37 41.77
CA THR A 37 -55.55 23.37 40.31
C THR A 37 -56.41 22.20 39.84
N THR A 38 -56.43 21.07 40.56
CA THR A 38 -57.15 19.84 40.19
C THR A 38 -58.37 19.55 41.03
N THR A 39 -58.86 20.53 41.82
CA THR A 39 -60.09 20.40 42.64
C THR A 39 -61.29 19.91 41.83
N ASN A 40 -61.40 20.30 40.57
CA ASN A 40 -62.49 19.94 39.68
C ASN A 40 -62.27 18.65 38.89
N VAL A 41 -61.10 17.98 39.07
CA VAL A 41 -60.82 16.71 38.42
C VAL A 41 -61.37 15.58 39.26
N THR A 42 -62.64 15.22 39.03
CA THR A 42 -63.37 14.27 39.83
C THR A 42 -63.67 12.94 39.17
N SER A 43 -63.40 12.81 37.88
CA SER A 43 -63.71 11.59 37.13
C SER A 43 -62.77 11.49 35.89
N LYS A 44 -62.76 10.31 35.18
CA LYS A 44 -62.15 10.19 33.87
C LYS A 44 -62.88 11.13 32.89
N GLY A 45 -62.10 11.71 31.94
CA GLY A 45 -62.64 12.59 30.91
C GLY A 45 -61.63 13.61 30.38
N PHE A 46 -62.13 14.42 29.45
CA PHE A 46 -61.40 15.56 28.93
C PHE A 46 -61.48 16.75 29.86
N TYR A 47 -60.40 17.42 30.10
CA TYR A 47 -60.26 18.62 30.86
C TYR A 47 -59.44 19.65 30.10
N TYR A 48 -59.81 20.92 30.20
CA TYR A 48 -58.98 22.06 29.81
C TYR A 48 -58.57 22.88 31.03
N TYR A 49 -57.38 23.48 30.92
CA TYR A 49 -56.95 24.39 32.01
C TYR A 49 -57.51 25.80 31.79
N SER A 50 -58.15 26.35 32.77
CA SER A 50 -58.60 27.75 32.79
C SER A 50 -57.64 28.58 33.62
N THR A 51 -56.98 29.56 33.02
CA THR A 51 -56.14 30.52 33.74
C THR A 51 -56.94 31.47 34.59
N ALA A 52 -58.14 31.78 34.18
CA ALA A 52 -59.06 32.65 34.95
C ALA A 52 -59.41 32.07 36.31
N THR A 53 -59.52 30.74 36.42
CA THR A 53 -59.83 30.05 37.69
C THR A 53 -58.66 29.36 38.29
N SER A 54 -57.56 29.29 37.55
CA SER A 54 -56.34 28.49 37.85
C SER A 54 -56.65 27.01 38.14
N LYS A 55 -57.63 26.44 37.43
CA LYS A 55 -58.12 25.07 37.64
C LYS A 55 -58.36 24.32 36.34
N TRP A 56 -58.30 23.01 36.42
CA TRP A 56 -58.72 22.13 35.33
C TRP A 56 -60.26 22.04 35.33
N VAL A 57 -60.87 22.30 34.20
CA VAL A 57 -62.30 22.25 33.98
C VAL A 57 -62.62 21.03 33.12
N LYS A 58 -63.51 20.14 33.58
CA LYS A 58 -63.98 18.97 32.84
C LYS A 58 -64.85 19.40 31.68
N ILE A 59 -64.49 18.80 30.50
CA ILE A 59 -65.46 18.83 29.39
C ILE A 59 -66.44 17.67 29.62
N ALA A 60 -67.71 17.97 29.79
CA ALA A 60 -68.70 16.99 30.20
C ALA A 60 -68.84 15.81 29.20
N GLU A 61 -68.98 14.58 29.75
CA GLU A 61 -69.44 13.42 29.01
C GLU A 61 -70.94 13.38 29.01
N GLY A 62 -71.58 13.61 27.87
CA GLY A 62 -73.04 13.55 27.73
C GLY A 62 -73.82 14.77 28.32
N VAL A 63 -74.86 15.20 27.61
CA VAL A 63 -75.76 16.30 27.92
C VAL A 63 -75.14 17.40 28.80
N MET A 64 -74.50 18.38 28.18
CA MET A 64 -74.12 19.61 28.90
C MET A 64 -75.39 20.27 29.48
N GLN A 65 -75.55 20.24 30.79
CA GLN A 65 -76.52 21.11 31.39
C GLN A 65 -75.99 22.53 31.29
N GLU A 66 -76.83 23.48 30.92
CA GLU A 66 -76.50 24.93 30.79
C GLU A 66 -75.77 25.55 32.01
N GLN A 67 -75.64 24.81 33.10
CA GLN A 67 -75.05 25.29 34.37
C GLN A 67 -73.47 25.06 34.41
N ASP A 68 -72.88 24.19 33.56
CA ASP A 68 -71.47 23.86 33.69
C ASP A 68 -70.55 24.64 32.69
N LEU A 69 -71.14 25.32 31.73
CA LEU A 69 -70.45 26.19 30.81
C LEU A 69 -70.93 27.61 30.89
N ARG A 70 -70.17 28.45 31.57
CA ARG A 70 -70.47 29.89 31.63
C ARG A 70 -70.10 30.56 30.35
N LEU A 71 -71.01 30.75 29.41
CA LEU A 71 -70.87 31.53 28.22
C LEU A 71 -70.73 33.02 28.58
N VAL A 72 -69.54 33.58 28.36
CA VAL A 72 -69.27 35.00 28.51
C VAL A 72 -69.25 35.65 27.13
N GLY A 73 -70.38 36.26 26.73
CA GLY A 73 -70.47 37.01 25.48
C GLY A 73 -71.70 36.65 24.63
N THR A 74 -72.22 37.63 23.88
CA THR A 74 -73.48 37.58 23.13
C THR A 74 -73.56 36.69 21.91
N ASN A 75 -72.52 35.86 21.58
CA ASN A 75 -72.46 35.09 20.34
C ASN A 75 -71.81 33.66 20.48
N SER A 76 -72.00 33.02 21.66
CA SER A 76 -71.44 31.68 21.85
C SER A 76 -72.49 30.61 21.70
N HIS A 77 -72.42 29.70 20.80
CA HIS A 77 -73.27 28.53 20.64
C HIS A 77 -72.52 27.29 21.10
N ILE A 78 -73.07 26.53 22.00
CA ILE A 78 -72.69 25.16 22.31
C ILE A 78 -73.89 24.31 21.95
N THR A 79 -73.69 23.44 20.95
CA THR A 79 -74.79 22.58 20.51
C THR A 79 -74.29 21.13 20.58
N GLN A 80 -75.05 20.25 21.20
CA GLN A 80 -75.02 18.83 21.02
C GLN A 80 -75.59 18.59 19.63
N ASP A 81 -74.84 17.85 18.77
CA ASP A 81 -75.15 17.71 17.33
C ASP A 81 -74.97 19.03 16.56
N ALA A 82 -73.86 19.69 16.72
CA ALA A 82 -73.52 20.89 16.00
C ALA A 82 -73.40 20.64 14.50
N GLY A 83 -74.45 20.67 13.83
CA GLY A 83 -74.67 20.80 12.41
C GLY A 83 -75.67 21.90 12.17
N VAL A 84 -76.15 22.50 13.21
CA VAL A 84 -76.99 23.67 13.11
C VAL A 84 -76.09 24.89 13.28
N GLY A 85 -75.34 25.23 12.26
CA GLY A 85 -74.70 26.54 12.16
C GLY A 85 -75.72 27.62 12.35
N GLY A 86 -75.47 28.60 13.18
CA GLY A 86 -76.22 29.71 13.67
C GLY A 86 -77.29 30.42 12.84
N ASN A 87 -77.84 29.89 11.79
CA ASN A 87 -78.93 30.50 11.01
C ASN A 87 -80.00 29.52 10.55
N GLY A 88 -80.34 28.53 11.34
CA GLY A 88 -81.64 27.91 11.35
C GLY A 88 -82.23 27.33 10.05
N SER A 89 -81.46 27.10 8.99
CA SER A 89 -82.00 26.60 7.71
C SER A 89 -81.36 25.35 7.19
N GLY A 90 -80.52 24.62 7.94
CA GLY A 90 -79.90 23.39 7.49
C GLY A 90 -79.96 22.33 8.55
N VAL A 91 -80.75 21.30 8.38
CA VAL A 91 -80.79 20.13 9.23
C VAL A 91 -79.59 19.29 8.89
N GLY A 92 -78.43 19.54 9.51
CA GLY A 92 -77.24 18.68 9.39
C GLY A 92 -77.55 17.34 10.01
N THR A 93 -77.43 16.28 9.26
CA THR A 93 -77.76 14.89 9.68
C THR A 93 -76.57 14.18 10.33
N GLY A 94 -75.36 14.82 10.42
CA GLY A 94 -74.16 14.22 11.00
C GLY A 94 -74.13 14.22 12.53
N PRO A 95 -74.13 13.07 13.20
CA PRO A 95 -74.10 12.92 14.62
C PRO A 95 -72.78 13.22 15.28
N HIS A 96 -72.73 13.46 16.57
CA HIS A 96 -71.55 13.52 17.44
C HIS A 96 -70.58 14.66 17.14
N ASN A 97 -71.05 15.82 16.73
CA ASN A 97 -70.22 17.00 16.54
C ASN A 97 -70.27 17.95 17.77
N ILE A 98 -69.10 18.62 18.00
CA ILE A 98 -69.00 19.67 19.02
C ILE A 98 -68.59 20.96 18.33
N GLY A 99 -69.43 22.02 18.44
CA GLY A 99 -69.13 23.35 17.91
C GLY A 99 -69.19 24.39 19.06
N ILE A 100 -68.11 25.13 19.26
CA ILE A 100 -68.02 26.22 20.25
C ILE A 100 -67.39 27.43 19.56
N GLY A 101 -68.15 28.50 19.42
CA GLY A 101 -67.70 29.75 18.81
C GLY A 101 -68.58 30.20 17.64
N LYS A 102 -68.50 31.49 17.31
CA LYS A 102 -69.26 32.06 16.21
C LYS A 102 -68.90 31.35 14.88
N ASP A 103 -69.90 30.91 14.16
CA ASP A 103 -69.79 30.21 12.84
C ASP A 103 -68.99 28.90 12.86
N ALA A 104 -68.72 28.28 14.03
CA ALA A 104 -68.15 26.96 14.12
C ALA A 104 -69.11 25.93 13.52
N LEU A 105 -68.62 25.07 12.57
CA LEU A 105 -69.35 24.06 11.80
C LEU A 105 -70.57 24.62 11.01
N PHE A 106 -70.52 25.92 10.63
CA PHE A 106 -71.61 26.61 10.00
C PHE A 106 -72.27 25.88 8.83
N SER A 107 -71.47 25.33 7.92
CA SER A 107 -71.96 24.67 6.70
C SER A 107 -72.02 23.12 6.81
N ASN A 108 -71.96 22.55 8.00
CA ASN A 108 -71.93 21.08 8.16
C ASN A 108 -73.29 20.48 7.75
N THR A 109 -73.29 19.54 6.84
CA THR A 109 -74.53 18.86 6.36
C THR A 109 -74.59 17.42 6.87
N SER A 110 -73.63 16.57 6.52
CA SER A 110 -73.59 15.16 6.94
C SER A 110 -72.30 14.74 7.66
N GLY A 111 -71.39 15.69 7.88
CA GLY A 111 -70.14 15.44 8.62
C GLY A 111 -70.40 15.08 10.08
N SER A 112 -69.66 14.08 10.60
CA SER A 112 -69.85 13.56 11.95
C SER A 112 -68.55 13.43 12.72
N HIS A 113 -68.66 13.35 14.07
CA HIS A 113 -67.49 13.19 14.95
C HIS A 113 -66.45 14.31 14.85
N ASN A 114 -66.89 15.55 14.55
CA ASN A 114 -65.99 16.71 14.44
C ASN A 114 -66.02 17.53 15.75
N ILE A 115 -64.88 18.08 16.12
CA ILE A 115 -64.72 19.03 17.24
C ILE A 115 -64.24 20.35 16.67
N ALA A 116 -65.03 21.44 16.81
CA ALA A 116 -64.68 22.78 16.34
C ALA A 116 -64.82 23.78 17.53
N VAL A 117 -63.72 24.38 17.95
CA VAL A 117 -63.64 25.36 19.00
C VAL A 117 -62.91 26.61 18.52
N GLY A 118 -63.61 27.69 18.33
CA GLY A 118 -63.05 28.95 17.85
C GLY A 118 -63.92 29.62 16.76
N LEU A 119 -63.73 30.92 16.55
CA LEU A 119 -64.37 31.67 15.48
C LEU A 119 -64.08 31.05 14.12
N ASP A 120 -65.08 30.75 13.30
CA ASP A 120 -64.99 30.16 11.98
C ASP A 120 -64.25 28.76 11.94
N ALA A 121 -64.12 28.04 13.06
CA ALA A 121 -63.55 26.72 13.10
C ALA A 121 -64.44 25.71 12.31
N LEU A 122 -63.86 24.94 11.34
CA LEU A 122 -64.60 24.03 10.45
C LEU A 122 -65.84 24.67 9.78
N ARG A 123 -65.77 25.98 9.48
CA ARG A 123 -66.90 26.74 8.99
C ARG A 123 -67.55 26.14 7.74
N SER A 124 -66.70 25.75 6.73
CA SER A 124 -67.15 25.22 5.45
C SER A 124 -67.27 23.70 5.42
N ASN A 125 -67.16 23.00 6.55
CA ASN A 125 -67.27 21.55 6.58
C ASN A 125 -68.69 21.12 6.10
N THR A 126 -68.75 20.25 5.11
CA THR A 126 -70.03 19.73 4.59
C THR A 126 -70.19 18.25 4.95
N THR A 127 -69.25 17.44 4.51
CA THR A 127 -69.27 15.98 4.65
C THR A 127 -68.06 15.42 5.43
N GLY A 128 -67.11 16.26 5.82
CA GLY A 128 -65.90 15.87 6.54
C GLY A 128 -66.17 15.25 7.90
N VAL A 129 -65.40 14.19 8.27
CA VAL A 129 -65.62 13.41 9.50
C VAL A 129 -64.35 13.30 10.32
N ASN A 130 -64.50 13.13 11.64
CA ASN A 130 -63.39 12.89 12.58
C ASN A 130 -62.30 14.00 12.57
N ASN A 131 -62.70 15.26 12.37
CA ASN A 131 -61.80 16.38 12.40
C ASN A 131 -61.83 17.08 13.76
N VAL A 132 -60.67 17.57 14.22
CA VAL A 132 -60.51 18.40 15.43
C VAL A 132 -59.92 19.74 15.02
N ALA A 133 -60.67 20.80 15.27
CA ALA A 133 -60.27 22.19 15.00
C ALA A 133 -60.35 23.02 16.27
N LEU A 134 -59.21 23.41 16.82
CA LEU A 134 -59.09 24.22 18.03
C LEU A 134 -58.37 25.53 17.72
N GLY A 135 -59.03 26.62 17.52
CA GLY A 135 -58.45 27.92 17.19
C GLY A 135 -59.29 28.72 16.17
N ILE A 136 -59.06 30.04 16.10
CA ILE A 136 -59.70 30.94 15.15
C ILE A 136 -59.37 30.46 13.72
N ARG A 137 -60.41 30.22 12.89
CA ARG A 137 -60.31 29.77 11.49
C ARG A 137 -59.53 28.48 11.27
N SER A 138 -59.37 27.64 12.28
CA SER A 138 -58.79 26.30 12.12
C SER A 138 -59.69 25.45 11.23
N LEU A 139 -59.13 24.84 10.15
CA LEU A 139 -59.86 24.02 9.18
C LEU A 139 -61.08 24.75 8.54
N SER A 140 -61.00 26.08 8.40
CA SER A 140 -62.15 26.90 7.98
C SER A 140 -62.73 26.50 6.63
N SER A 141 -61.89 26.12 5.66
CA SER A 141 -62.30 25.74 4.29
C SER A 141 -62.54 24.24 4.13
N ASN A 142 -62.45 23.42 5.17
CA ASN A 142 -62.62 21.97 5.08
C ASN A 142 -64.02 21.60 4.57
N ALA A 143 -64.11 21.02 3.40
CA ALA A 143 -65.41 20.58 2.86
C ALA A 143 -65.65 19.09 3.14
N GLY A 144 -64.78 18.25 2.63
CA GLY A 144 -64.85 16.79 2.70
C GLY A 144 -63.66 16.12 3.37
N GLY A 145 -62.68 16.87 3.87
CA GLY A 145 -61.49 16.35 4.54
C GLY A 145 -61.85 15.59 5.84
N ARG A 146 -61.10 14.53 6.14
CA ARG A 146 -61.36 13.68 7.29
C ARG A 146 -60.12 13.37 8.11
N GLY A 147 -60.31 13.15 9.41
CA GLY A 147 -59.24 12.76 10.33
C GLY A 147 -58.16 13.82 10.51
N ASN A 148 -58.47 15.11 10.25
CA ASN A 148 -57.52 16.19 10.42
C ASN A 148 -57.57 16.76 11.84
N VAL A 149 -56.42 17.17 12.39
CA VAL A 149 -56.29 17.84 13.66
C VAL A 149 -55.63 19.18 13.46
N GLY A 150 -56.34 20.27 13.75
CA GLY A 150 -55.82 21.63 13.72
C GLY A 150 -55.91 22.29 15.11
N VAL A 151 -54.79 22.70 15.68
CA VAL A 151 -54.68 23.37 16.96
C VAL A 151 -53.88 24.66 16.83
N GLY A 152 -54.49 25.78 16.82
CA GLY A 152 -53.91 27.10 16.60
C GLY A 152 -54.73 27.95 15.62
N ALA A 153 -54.44 29.24 15.53
CA ALA A 153 -55.08 30.13 14.59
C ALA A 153 -54.73 29.79 13.15
N ASN A 154 -55.69 29.77 12.25
CA ASN A 154 -55.56 29.53 10.81
C ASN A 154 -54.88 28.18 10.44
N THR A 155 -54.86 27.19 11.31
CA THR A 155 -54.32 25.85 10.97
C THR A 155 -55.17 25.19 9.90
N LEU A 156 -54.54 24.60 8.87
CA LEU A 156 -55.23 23.93 7.76
C LEU A 156 -56.36 24.82 7.13
N TYR A 157 -56.11 26.13 7.10
CA TYR A 157 -57.13 27.12 6.69
C TYR A 157 -57.75 26.80 5.33
N SER A 158 -56.95 26.48 4.33
CA SER A 158 -57.35 26.22 2.94
C SER A 158 -57.69 24.75 2.66
N ASN A 159 -57.73 23.89 3.67
CA ASN A 159 -57.97 22.45 3.47
C ASN A 159 -59.38 22.22 2.92
N ILE A 160 -59.46 21.63 1.72
CA ILE A 160 -60.75 21.30 1.09
C ILE A 160 -61.04 19.81 1.26
N GLY A 161 -60.10 18.96 0.84
CA GLY A 161 -60.30 17.52 0.87
C GLY A 161 -59.09 16.72 1.42
N GLY A 162 -58.12 17.39 2.01
CA GLY A 162 -56.97 16.76 2.66
C GLY A 162 -57.36 15.87 3.85
N ILE A 163 -56.68 14.79 4.07
CA ILE A 163 -57.02 13.78 5.07
C ILE A 163 -55.84 13.42 5.97
N TYR A 164 -56.14 13.13 7.24
CA TYR A 164 -55.16 12.64 8.23
C TYR A 164 -53.97 13.62 8.48
N ASN A 165 -54.21 14.92 8.34
CA ASN A 165 -53.19 15.92 8.64
C ASN A 165 -53.28 16.38 10.10
N VAL A 166 -52.10 16.60 10.72
CA VAL A 166 -52.00 17.17 12.07
C VAL A 166 -51.28 18.52 11.99
N ALA A 167 -51.94 19.60 12.39
CA ALA A 167 -51.39 20.94 12.39
C ALA A 167 -51.48 21.56 13.78
N VAL A 168 -50.37 21.94 14.36
CA VAL A 168 -50.29 22.59 15.69
C VAL A 168 -49.41 23.83 15.61
N GLY A 169 -49.93 24.97 15.87
CA GLY A 169 -49.25 26.27 15.78
C GLY A 169 -49.94 27.21 14.79
N GLU A 170 -49.76 28.50 14.96
CA GLU A 170 -50.33 29.50 14.07
C GLU A 170 -49.94 29.25 12.61
N ASN A 171 -50.91 29.28 11.69
CA ASN A 171 -50.75 29.06 10.23
C ASN A 171 -50.12 27.72 9.82
N ALA A 172 -50.01 26.72 10.69
CA ALA A 172 -49.48 25.40 10.28
C ALA A 172 -50.41 24.80 9.22
N LEU A 173 -49.81 24.31 8.08
CA LEU A 173 -50.51 23.76 6.91
C LEU A 173 -51.57 24.74 6.30
N TYR A 174 -51.29 26.03 6.36
CA TYR A 174 -52.27 27.07 5.97
C TYR A 174 -52.85 26.88 4.58
N HIS A 175 -52.02 26.67 3.55
CA HIS A 175 -52.40 26.54 2.14
C HIS A 175 -52.70 25.10 1.67
N THR A 176 -52.76 24.14 2.57
CA THR A 176 -53.06 22.74 2.20
C THR A 176 -54.46 22.66 1.57
N VAL A 177 -54.55 22.09 0.38
CA VAL A 177 -55.83 21.89 -0.35
C VAL A 177 -56.25 20.43 -0.26
N SER A 178 -55.39 19.51 -0.63
CA SER A 178 -55.65 18.06 -0.67
C SER A 178 -54.49 17.21 -0.14
N GLY A 179 -53.54 17.78 0.59
CA GLY A 179 -52.42 17.05 1.22
C GLY A 179 -52.91 15.94 2.16
N VAL A 180 -52.14 14.84 2.23
CA VAL A 180 -52.51 13.66 3.01
C VAL A 180 -51.40 13.28 3.98
N GLY A 181 -51.78 12.97 5.23
CA GLY A 181 -50.85 12.40 6.20
C GLY A 181 -49.73 13.32 6.65
N ASN A 182 -49.89 14.63 6.59
CA ASN A 182 -48.85 15.57 7.01
C ASN A 182 -48.95 15.88 8.51
N VAL A 183 -47.80 16.04 9.16
CA VAL A 183 -47.69 16.51 10.55
C VAL A 183 -46.91 17.82 10.57
N ALA A 184 -47.53 18.89 11.02
CA ALA A 184 -46.93 20.21 11.15
C ALA A 184 -47.05 20.71 12.58
N VAL A 185 -45.97 20.95 13.27
CA VAL A 185 -45.93 21.46 14.65
C VAL A 185 -44.99 22.65 14.72
N GLY A 186 -45.56 23.84 14.84
CA GLY A 186 -44.83 25.12 14.88
C GLY A 186 -45.54 26.17 14.06
N THR A 187 -45.29 27.44 14.37
CA THR A 187 -45.80 28.57 13.58
C THR A 187 -45.26 28.49 12.15
N ASP A 188 -46.13 28.62 11.16
CA ASP A 188 -45.84 28.57 9.72
C ASP A 188 -45.19 27.24 9.25
N ALA A 189 -45.26 26.14 10.02
CA ALA A 189 -44.83 24.85 9.58
C ALA A 189 -45.68 24.35 8.40
N LEU A 190 -45.03 23.93 7.28
CA LEU A 190 -45.69 23.51 6.04
C LEU A 190 -46.68 24.56 5.48
N TYR A 191 -46.39 25.82 5.68
CA TYR A 191 -47.29 26.93 5.39
C TYR A 191 -47.84 26.88 3.95
N ARG A 192 -46.97 26.67 2.92
CA ARG A 192 -47.34 26.66 1.49
C ARG A 192 -47.70 25.30 0.94
N ASN A 193 -47.78 24.26 1.76
CA ASN A 193 -48.09 22.92 1.25
C ASN A 193 -49.48 22.94 0.56
N THR A 194 -49.53 22.47 -0.69
CA THR A 194 -50.80 22.39 -1.43
C THR A 194 -51.32 20.97 -1.50
N THR A 195 -50.55 20.08 -2.10
CA THR A 195 -50.89 18.65 -2.32
C THR A 195 -49.86 17.69 -1.76
N GLY A 196 -48.72 18.20 -1.24
CA GLY A 196 -47.67 17.39 -0.64
C GLY A 196 -48.21 16.45 0.45
N ALA A 197 -47.71 15.22 0.48
CA ALA A 197 -48.21 14.18 1.37
C ALA A 197 -47.10 13.55 2.24
N ASN A 198 -47.50 13.02 3.39
CA ASN A 198 -46.62 12.29 4.32
C ASN A 198 -45.37 13.09 4.77
N ASN A 199 -45.51 14.41 4.90
CA ASN A 199 -44.45 15.28 5.41
C ASN A 199 -44.60 15.45 6.93
N THR A 200 -43.45 15.48 7.62
CA THR A 200 -43.37 15.82 9.05
C THR A 200 -42.55 17.08 9.21
N ALA A 201 -43.13 18.15 9.71
CA ALA A 201 -42.48 19.43 9.97
C ALA A 201 -42.66 19.84 11.42
N ILE A 202 -41.55 19.97 12.14
CA ILE A 202 -41.53 20.38 13.55
C ILE A 202 -40.56 21.54 13.70
N GLY A 203 -41.08 22.70 14.12
CA GLY A 203 -40.28 23.92 14.28
C GLY A 203 -40.83 25.10 13.50
N TYR A 204 -40.49 26.31 13.92
CA TYR A 204 -40.84 27.55 13.25
C TYR A 204 -40.33 27.57 11.82
N ASN A 205 -41.21 27.84 10.84
CA ASN A 205 -40.92 27.87 9.41
C ASN A 205 -40.31 26.53 8.84
N SER A 206 -40.49 25.40 9.50
CA SER A 206 -40.07 24.13 8.92
C SER A 206 -40.92 23.76 7.70
N LEU A 207 -40.26 23.35 6.58
CA LEU A 207 -40.91 23.06 5.28
C LEU A 207 -41.85 24.18 4.79
N TYR A 208 -41.56 25.43 5.11
CA TYR A 208 -42.41 26.58 4.84
C TYR A 208 -42.90 26.66 3.39
N SER A 209 -42.01 26.51 2.43
CA SER A 209 -42.27 26.69 0.98
C SER A 209 -42.75 25.44 0.27
N ASN A 210 -42.90 24.31 0.95
CA ASN A 210 -43.27 23.04 0.32
C ASN A 210 -44.61 23.19 -0.41
N THR A 211 -44.66 22.76 -1.68
CA THR A 211 -45.92 22.78 -2.44
C THR A 211 -46.43 21.37 -2.70
N THR A 212 -45.66 20.56 -3.41
CA THR A 212 -46.00 19.18 -3.81
C THR A 212 -45.03 18.15 -3.29
N GLY A 213 -43.91 18.55 -2.68
CA GLY A 213 -42.92 17.64 -2.08
C GLY A 213 -43.54 16.70 -1.08
N ALA A 214 -43.14 15.43 -1.09
CA ALA A 214 -43.74 14.39 -0.27
C ALA A 214 -42.68 13.59 0.51
N SER A 215 -43.12 13.01 1.63
CA SER A 215 -42.26 12.13 2.47
C SER A 215 -41.03 12.85 3.02
N ASN A 216 -41.11 14.13 3.28
CA ASN A 216 -40.02 14.90 3.89
C ASN A 216 -40.19 14.94 5.42
N VAL A 217 -39.06 14.90 6.13
CA VAL A 217 -39.03 15.12 7.58
C VAL A 217 -38.16 16.34 7.89
N ALA A 218 -38.73 17.34 8.51
CA ALA A 218 -38.03 18.56 8.93
C ALA A 218 -38.25 18.78 10.43
N ASN A 219 -37.19 18.85 11.20
CA ASN A 219 -37.23 19.15 12.62
C ASN A 219 -36.13 20.17 12.96
N GLY A 220 -36.52 21.37 13.29
CA GLY A 220 -35.63 22.50 13.58
C GLY A 220 -36.15 23.81 12.97
N PHE A 221 -35.62 24.92 13.46
CA PHE A 221 -35.91 26.26 12.92
C PHE A 221 -35.48 26.35 11.44
N GLY A 222 -36.44 26.66 10.56
CA GLY A 222 -36.17 26.80 9.12
C GLY A 222 -35.63 25.53 8.42
N ALA A 223 -35.79 24.34 9.02
CA ALA A 223 -35.40 23.10 8.35
C ALA A 223 -36.22 22.89 7.07
N LEU A 224 -35.55 22.63 5.92
CA LEU A 224 -36.18 22.50 4.58
C LEU A 224 -37.07 23.71 4.19
N TYR A 225 -36.70 24.90 4.65
CA TYR A 225 -37.52 26.12 4.44
C TYR A 225 -37.93 26.34 2.99
N SER A 226 -37.00 26.24 2.05
CA SER A 226 -37.19 26.56 0.62
C SER A 226 -37.66 25.37 -0.22
N ASN A 227 -37.86 24.19 0.38
CA ASN A 227 -38.29 23.01 -0.37
C ASN A 227 -39.62 23.27 -1.07
N THR A 228 -39.67 23.07 -2.38
CA THR A 228 -40.91 23.23 -3.15
C THR A 228 -41.47 21.90 -3.64
N VAL A 229 -40.66 21.13 -4.34
CA VAL A 229 -41.05 19.86 -4.97
C VAL A 229 -40.16 18.68 -4.56
N GLY A 230 -39.10 18.90 -3.76
CA GLY A 230 -38.19 17.85 -3.31
C GLY A 230 -38.90 16.80 -2.43
N HIS A 231 -38.52 15.52 -2.63
CA HIS A 231 -39.13 14.39 -1.97
C HIS A 231 -38.13 13.62 -1.08
N ARG A 232 -38.61 12.94 -0.04
CA ARG A 232 -37.83 12.01 0.79
C ARG A 232 -36.58 12.62 1.40
N ASN A 233 -36.64 13.91 1.73
CA ASN A 233 -35.55 14.57 2.44
C ASN A 233 -35.77 14.49 3.95
N MET A 234 -34.67 14.35 4.70
CA MET A 234 -34.68 14.34 6.14
C MET A 234 -33.74 15.41 6.67
N ALA A 235 -34.29 16.41 7.38
CA ALA A 235 -33.57 17.53 7.94
C ALA A 235 -33.81 17.62 9.45
N LEU A 236 -32.79 17.42 10.25
CA LEU A 236 -32.83 17.58 11.72
C LEU A 236 -31.75 18.57 12.14
N GLY A 237 -32.18 19.71 12.63
CA GLY A 237 -31.35 20.83 13.07
C GLY A 237 -31.76 22.15 12.44
N ASP A 238 -31.39 23.24 13.07
CA ASP A 238 -31.66 24.58 12.58
C ASP A 238 -30.97 24.82 11.24
N PHE A 239 -31.74 25.32 10.27
CA PHE A 239 -31.32 25.58 8.90
C PHE A 239 -30.78 24.35 8.13
N ALA A 240 -31.07 23.14 8.59
CA ALA A 240 -30.72 21.93 7.84
C ALA A 240 -31.52 21.91 6.51
N LEU A 241 -30.83 21.68 5.36
CA LEU A 241 -31.39 21.70 4.00
C LEU A 241 -32.21 23.00 3.69
N TYR A 242 -31.85 24.10 4.30
CA TYR A 242 -32.62 25.36 4.24
C TYR A 242 -32.98 25.79 2.81
N SER A 243 -32.03 25.75 1.90
CA SER A 243 -32.18 26.22 0.50
C SER A 243 -32.65 25.15 -0.48
N ASN A 244 -32.90 23.91 -0.03
CA ASN A 244 -33.32 22.84 -0.93
C ASN A 244 -34.61 23.23 -1.66
N THR A 245 -34.61 23.14 -2.99
CA THR A 245 -35.80 23.44 -3.79
C THR A 245 -36.41 22.17 -4.38
N SER A 246 -35.60 21.38 -5.09
CA SER A 246 -36.03 20.18 -5.80
C SER A 246 -35.16 18.94 -5.53
N GLY A 247 -34.09 19.07 -4.75
CA GLY A 247 -33.23 17.92 -4.39
C GLY A 247 -34.00 16.85 -3.62
N ASN A 248 -33.70 15.58 -3.93
CA ASN A 248 -34.40 14.41 -3.38
C ASN A 248 -33.47 13.52 -2.56
N ASN A 249 -34.05 12.74 -1.65
CA ASN A 249 -33.34 11.70 -0.90
C ASN A 249 -32.12 12.22 -0.12
N ASN A 250 -32.12 13.46 0.33
CA ASN A 250 -31.03 14.04 1.12
C ASN A 250 -31.30 13.82 2.63
N MET A 251 -30.23 13.55 3.38
CA MET A 251 -30.28 13.38 4.82
C MET A 251 -29.34 14.41 5.48
N ALA A 252 -29.86 15.30 6.29
CA ALA A 252 -29.10 16.35 6.96
C ALA A 252 -29.41 16.34 8.46
N PHE A 253 -28.43 16.01 9.28
CA PHE A 253 -28.48 16.03 10.73
C PHE A 253 -27.43 17.00 11.30
N GLY A 254 -27.87 18.07 11.88
CA GLY A 254 -27.02 19.10 12.48
C GLY A 254 -27.34 20.50 11.97
N THR A 255 -27.01 21.51 12.77
CA THR A 255 -27.17 22.91 12.40
C THR A 255 -26.43 23.21 11.10
N GLU A 256 -27.14 23.82 10.15
CA GLU A 256 -26.63 24.19 8.82
C GLU A 256 -26.14 23.01 7.94
N ALA A 257 -26.43 21.76 8.27
CA ALA A 257 -26.12 20.63 7.41
C ALA A 257 -26.85 20.75 6.06
N LEU A 258 -26.12 20.65 4.95
CA LEU A 258 -26.64 20.83 3.57
C LEU A 258 -27.41 22.14 3.35
N LYS A 259 -27.08 23.20 4.09
CA LYS A 259 -27.84 24.46 4.08
C LYS A 259 -28.07 25.05 2.69
N ALA A 260 -27.03 25.07 1.85
CA ALA A 260 -27.09 25.68 0.52
C ALA A 260 -27.56 24.72 -0.58
N ASN A 261 -27.88 23.46 -0.25
CA ASN A 261 -28.33 22.51 -1.28
C ASN A 261 -29.58 23.03 -1.97
N THR A 262 -29.55 23.04 -3.31
CA THR A 262 -30.73 23.45 -4.10
C THR A 262 -31.32 22.27 -4.88
N THR A 263 -30.50 21.62 -5.69
CA THR A 263 -30.87 20.52 -6.59
C THR A 263 -30.12 19.22 -6.32
N GLY A 264 -29.08 19.25 -5.45
CA GLY A 264 -28.30 18.07 -5.12
C GLY A 264 -29.16 16.94 -4.53
N GLU A 265 -28.89 15.71 -4.93
CA GLU A 265 -29.66 14.52 -4.54
C GLU A 265 -28.78 13.46 -3.86
N ASN A 266 -29.43 12.62 -3.05
CA ASN A 266 -28.79 11.46 -2.42
C ASN A 266 -27.54 11.81 -1.59
N ASN A 267 -27.56 12.97 -0.92
CA ASN A 267 -26.48 13.40 -0.04
C ASN A 267 -26.80 13.07 1.41
N ILE A 268 -25.78 12.69 2.16
CA ILE A 268 -25.84 12.44 3.60
C ILE A 268 -24.90 13.42 4.29
N ALA A 269 -25.44 14.28 5.15
CA ALA A 269 -24.70 15.21 5.98
C ALA A 269 -25.03 14.98 7.46
N LEU A 270 -24.05 14.55 8.23
CA LEU A 270 -24.19 14.30 9.66
C LEU A 270 -23.15 15.10 10.45
N GLY A 271 -23.57 16.17 11.09
CA GLY A 271 -22.72 17.08 11.86
C GLY A 271 -22.95 18.55 11.52
N THR A 272 -22.61 19.43 12.44
CA THR A 272 -22.71 20.88 12.26
C THR A 272 -21.90 21.32 11.04
N SER A 273 -22.54 22.09 10.19
CA SER A 273 -21.97 22.64 8.94
C SER A 273 -21.37 21.57 8.00
N SER A 274 -21.82 20.33 8.05
CA SER A 274 -21.47 19.31 7.08
C SER A 274 -22.14 19.59 5.73
N LEU A 275 -21.39 19.55 4.61
CA LEU A 275 -21.89 19.83 3.26
C LEU A 275 -22.61 21.17 3.14
N THR A 276 -22.29 22.16 3.97
CA THR A 276 -23.05 23.42 4.05
C THR A 276 -23.19 24.14 2.71
N SER A 277 -22.14 24.17 1.89
CA SER A 277 -22.11 24.88 0.61
C SER A 277 -22.51 24.01 -0.59
N ASN A 278 -22.96 22.79 -0.39
CA ASN A 278 -23.37 21.93 -1.50
C ASN A 278 -24.57 22.58 -2.22
N VAL A 279 -24.42 22.87 -3.51
CA VAL A 279 -25.52 23.48 -4.31
C VAL A 279 -26.15 22.40 -5.20
N GLY A 280 -25.34 21.75 -6.03
CA GLY A 280 -25.80 20.75 -6.98
C GLY A 280 -25.02 19.43 -6.94
N GLY A 281 -24.13 19.22 -5.97
CA GLY A 281 -23.41 17.96 -5.82
C GLY A 281 -24.32 16.82 -5.40
N HIS A 282 -24.11 15.63 -5.95
CA HIS A 282 -24.92 14.44 -5.71
C HIS A 282 -24.08 13.32 -5.06
N PHE A 283 -24.74 12.40 -4.34
CA PHE A 283 -24.14 11.19 -3.78
C PHE A 283 -22.98 11.45 -2.82
N ASN A 284 -22.96 12.60 -2.14
CA ASN A 284 -21.91 12.92 -1.17
C ASN A 284 -22.29 12.44 0.23
N ILE A 285 -21.33 11.93 0.98
CA ILE A 285 -21.46 11.56 2.38
C ILE A 285 -20.51 12.40 3.22
N GLY A 286 -21.05 13.29 4.03
CA GLY A 286 -20.31 14.12 4.96
C GLY A 286 -20.69 13.79 6.41
N ILE A 287 -19.81 13.15 7.16
CA ILE A 287 -20.03 12.80 8.57
C ILE A 287 -18.96 13.45 9.43
N GLY A 288 -19.35 14.34 10.32
CA GLY A 288 -18.48 15.12 11.19
C GLY A 288 -18.63 16.61 11.00
N GLN A 289 -18.20 17.38 11.98
CA GLN A 289 -18.22 18.84 11.93
C GLN A 289 -17.43 19.35 10.73
N LYS A 290 -18.05 20.21 9.89
CA LYS A 290 -17.45 20.81 8.71
C LYS A 290 -16.91 19.83 7.67
N SER A 291 -17.34 18.57 7.69
CA SER A 291 -16.99 17.62 6.64
C SER A 291 -17.60 18.06 5.30
N LEU A 292 -16.81 18.08 4.21
CA LEU A 292 -17.22 18.53 2.88
C LEU A 292 -17.89 19.93 2.87
N MET A 293 -17.51 20.80 3.81
CA MET A 293 -18.21 22.07 4.07
C MET A 293 -18.34 22.96 2.82
N THR A 294 -17.28 23.07 2.00
CA THR A 294 -17.28 23.95 0.84
C THR A 294 -17.60 23.23 -0.49
N ASN A 295 -17.99 21.96 -0.45
CA ASN A 295 -18.38 21.26 -1.66
C ASN A 295 -19.54 22.01 -2.34
N THR A 296 -19.39 22.36 -3.60
CA THR A 296 -20.45 23.07 -4.35
C THR A 296 -21.10 22.15 -5.39
N VAL A 297 -20.29 21.53 -6.24
CA VAL A 297 -20.74 20.67 -7.34
C VAL A 297 -20.06 19.30 -7.38
N GLY A 298 -19.10 19.06 -6.48
CA GLY A 298 -18.41 17.76 -6.37
C GLY A 298 -19.38 16.63 -6.09
N GLN A 299 -19.17 15.46 -6.69
CA GLN A 299 -20.06 14.32 -6.63
C GLN A 299 -19.36 13.08 -6.05
N SER A 300 -20.12 12.18 -5.44
CA SER A 300 -19.67 10.88 -4.98
C SER A 300 -18.45 10.95 -4.03
N ASN A 301 -18.41 11.98 -3.19
CA ASN A 301 -17.34 12.13 -2.19
C ASN A 301 -17.81 11.58 -0.84
N ILE A 302 -16.90 10.94 -0.13
CA ILE A 302 -17.11 10.44 1.24
C ILE A 302 -16.13 11.15 2.17
N GLY A 303 -16.64 12.02 3.03
CA GLY A 303 -15.88 12.69 4.08
C GLY A 303 -16.38 12.25 5.45
N ILE A 304 -15.60 11.48 6.18
CA ILE A 304 -15.95 11.02 7.53
C ILE A 304 -14.85 11.44 8.51
N GLY A 305 -15.21 12.29 9.43
CA GLY A 305 -14.32 12.93 10.40
C GLY A 305 -14.49 14.45 10.41
N SER A 306 -14.12 15.09 11.50
CA SER A 306 -14.13 16.55 11.55
C SER A 306 -13.20 17.12 10.49
N GLN A 307 -13.68 18.06 9.70
CA GLN A 307 -12.99 18.76 8.63
C GLN A 307 -12.48 17.84 7.47
N ALA A 308 -12.93 16.58 7.39
CA ALA A 308 -12.61 15.71 6.27
C ALA A 308 -13.15 16.32 4.96
N LEU A 309 -12.29 16.45 3.91
CA LEU A 309 -12.64 17.06 2.63
C LEU A 309 -13.25 18.48 2.76
N GLN A 310 -12.93 19.20 3.82
CA GLN A 310 -13.57 20.48 4.17
C GLN A 310 -13.61 21.46 2.98
N ASN A 311 -12.52 21.61 2.26
CA ASN A 311 -12.36 22.59 1.18
C ASN A 311 -12.59 22.02 -0.23
N ASN A 312 -13.17 20.81 -0.33
CA ASN A 312 -13.52 20.28 -1.65
C ASN A 312 -14.56 21.19 -2.33
N ILE A 313 -14.26 21.66 -3.51
CA ILE A 313 -15.19 22.54 -4.28
C ILE A 313 -15.88 21.74 -5.37
N SER A 314 -15.08 21.10 -6.24
CA SER A 314 -15.54 20.39 -7.42
C SER A 314 -14.93 19.01 -7.63
N GLY A 315 -14.03 18.57 -6.72
CA GLY A 315 -13.44 17.24 -6.79
C GLY A 315 -14.46 16.13 -6.63
N ASN A 316 -14.31 15.04 -7.38
CA ASN A 316 -15.25 13.93 -7.42
C ASN A 316 -14.59 12.62 -6.95
N TYR A 317 -15.40 11.69 -6.47
CA TYR A 317 -14.97 10.33 -6.12
C TYR A 317 -13.83 10.30 -5.08
N ASN A 318 -13.80 11.25 -4.14
CA ASN A 318 -12.80 11.27 -3.09
C ASN A 318 -13.34 10.59 -1.82
N VAL A 319 -12.47 9.86 -1.13
CA VAL A 319 -12.76 9.26 0.17
C VAL A 319 -11.79 9.82 1.20
N GLY A 320 -12.28 10.61 2.12
CA GLY A 320 -11.54 11.15 3.25
C GLY A 320 -12.08 10.60 4.57
N LEU A 321 -11.32 9.73 5.24
CA LEU A 321 -11.71 9.15 6.53
C LEU A 321 -10.67 9.49 7.60
N GLY A 322 -11.03 10.33 8.53
CA GLY A 322 -10.19 10.81 9.62
C GLY A 322 -10.26 12.32 9.79
N PHE A 323 -9.75 12.81 10.92
CA PHE A 323 -9.63 14.25 11.17
C PHE A 323 -8.71 14.89 10.14
N ASP A 324 -9.13 15.97 9.50
CA ASP A 324 -8.40 16.71 8.46
C ASP A 324 -7.97 15.84 7.25
N ALA A 325 -8.55 14.66 7.03
CA ALA A 325 -8.27 13.87 5.83
C ALA A 325 -8.73 14.62 4.57
N LEU A 326 -7.80 14.79 3.58
CA LEU A 326 -8.07 15.53 2.33
C LEU A 326 -8.62 16.96 2.56
N ARG A 327 -8.34 17.57 3.70
CA ARG A 327 -8.95 18.84 4.12
C ARG A 327 -8.91 19.93 3.06
N PHE A 328 -7.75 20.16 2.43
CA PHE A 328 -7.53 21.24 1.48
C PHE A 328 -7.72 20.82 0.01
N ASN A 329 -8.29 19.63 -0.25
CA ASN A 329 -8.64 19.25 -1.61
C ASN A 329 -9.62 20.26 -2.20
N THR A 330 -9.33 20.79 -3.39
CA THR A 330 -10.22 21.75 -4.04
C THR A 330 -10.91 21.12 -5.26
N SER A 331 -10.14 20.58 -6.20
CA SER A 331 -10.65 19.95 -7.42
C SER A 331 -10.05 18.58 -7.71
N GLY A 332 -9.09 18.11 -6.90
CA GLY A 332 -8.53 16.78 -7.03
C GLY A 332 -9.62 15.70 -6.92
N SER A 333 -9.53 14.66 -7.75
CA SER A 333 -10.54 13.61 -7.86
C SER A 333 -9.91 12.23 -7.68
N HIS A 334 -10.73 11.24 -7.32
CA HIS A 334 -10.31 9.84 -7.14
C HIS A 334 -9.24 9.64 -6.06
N ASN A 335 -9.20 10.49 -5.04
CA ASN A 335 -8.25 10.36 -3.94
C ASN A 335 -8.87 9.58 -2.77
N VAL A 336 -8.07 8.73 -2.14
CA VAL A 336 -8.43 7.98 -0.94
C VAL A 336 -7.47 8.36 0.17
N GLY A 337 -7.96 9.04 1.18
CA GLY A 337 -7.20 9.43 2.38
C GLY A 337 -7.82 8.82 3.63
N LEU A 338 -7.16 7.82 4.21
CA LEU A 338 -7.61 7.12 5.42
C LEU A 338 -6.61 7.34 6.55
N GLY A 339 -6.98 8.09 7.55
CA GLY A 339 -6.16 8.39 8.72
C GLY A 339 -6.11 9.89 9.06
N LEU A 340 -5.60 10.18 10.23
CA LEU A 340 -5.38 11.54 10.72
C LEU A 340 -4.40 12.28 9.79
N TYR A 341 -4.80 13.42 9.24
CA TYR A 341 -4.05 14.25 8.29
C TYR A 341 -3.65 13.55 6.98
N ALA A 342 -4.26 12.41 6.63
CA ALA A 342 -3.99 11.75 5.34
C ALA A 342 -4.34 12.67 4.17
N LEU A 343 -3.38 12.93 3.26
CA LEU A 343 -3.55 13.81 2.09
C LEU A 343 -4.07 15.23 2.43
N SER A 344 -3.82 15.71 3.64
CA SER A 344 -4.50 16.91 4.15
C SER A 344 -4.31 18.15 3.27
N LYS A 345 -3.15 18.36 2.65
CA LYS A 345 -2.87 19.51 1.78
C LYS A 345 -3.04 19.24 0.29
N ASN A 346 -3.60 18.08 -0.10
CA ASN A 346 -3.90 17.87 -1.51
C ASN A 346 -4.81 18.99 -2.02
N THR A 347 -4.47 19.59 -3.16
CA THR A 347 -5.30 20.64 -3.77
C THR A 347 -5.95 20.15 -5.06
N THR A 348 -5.14 19.82 -6.04
CA THR A 348 -5.59 19.36 -7.36
C THR A 348 -5.06 17.98 -7.76
N GLY A 349 -4.17 17.40 -6.93
CA GLY A 349 -3.65 16.05 -7.17
C GLY A 349 -4.75 15.00 -7.26
N MET A 350 -4.63 14.07 -8.20
CA MET A 350 -5.65 13.07 -8.52
C MET A 350 -5.14 11.65 -8.30
N SER A 351 -6.07 10.73 -8.03
CA SER A 351 -5.78 9.28 -7.97
C SER A 351 -4.70 8.91 -6.94
N ASN A 352 -4.65 9.62 -5.83
CA ASN A 352 -3.74 9.30 -4.74
C ASN A 352 -4.42 8.41 -3.71
N VAL A 353 -3.69 7.45 -3.17
CA VAL A 353 -4.12 6.57 -2.07
C VAL A 353 -3.20 6.78 -0.88
N GLY A 354 -3.75 7.24 0.21
CA GLY A 354 -3.01 7.45 1.46
C GLY A 354 -3.67 6.76 2.64
N LEU A 355 -3.02 5.76 3.23
CA LEU A 355 -3.50 5.05 4.42
C LEU A 355 -2.49 5.16 5.56
N GLY A 356 -2.85 5.84 6.62
CA GLY A 356 -2.03 6.03 7.81
C GLY A 356 -2.00 7.47 8.31
N HIS A 357 -1.35 7.70 9.43
CA HIS A 357 -1.19 9.02 10.02
C HIS A 357 -0.22 9.87 9.17
N SER A 358 -0.62 11.08 8.82
CA SER A 358 0.18 12.07 8.07
C SER A 358 0.76 11.56 6.74
N VAL A 359 0.16 10.53 6.16
CA VAL A 359 0.56 10.00 4.87
C VAL A 359 0.23 11.02 3.77
N LEU A 360 1.19 11.29 2.86
CA LEU A 360 1.00 12.26 1.77
C LEU A 360 0.48 13.63 2.25
N SER A 361 0.74 14.00 3.51
CA SER A 361 0.06 15.16 4.12
C SER A 361 0.39 16.50 3.48
N ASN A 362 1.55 16.64 2.83
CA ASN A 362 1.91 17.85 2.09
C ASN A 362 1.74 17.72 0.56
N ASN A 363 1.13 16.64 0.06
CA ASN A 363 0.85 16.53 -1.37
C ASN A 363 -0.05 17.70 -1.81
N THR A 364 0.34 18.41 -2.85
CA THR A 364 -0.45 19.51 -3.40
C THR A 364 -0.97 19.19 -4.80
N LEU A 365 -0.06 18.92 -5.72
CA LEU A 365 -0.34 18.68 -7.14
C LEU A 365 -0.03 17.23 -7.55
N GLY A 366 0.76 16.49 -6.76
CA GLY A 366 1.17 15.13 -7.08
C GLY A 366 0.00 14.19 -7.26
N SER A 367 0.09 13.33 -8.28
CA SER A 367 -0.98 12.41 -8.68
C SER A 367 -0.48 10.96 -8.77
N HIS A 368 -1.40 10.01 -8.66
CA HIS A 368 -1.13 8.58 -8.81
C HIS A 368 -0.12 8.05 -7.77
N ASN A 369 -0.08 8.63 -6.58
CA ASN A 369 0.78 8.17 -5.50
C ASN A 369 0.04 7.21 -4.56
N VAL A 370 0.74 6.18 -4.09
CA VAL A 370 0.25 5.24 -3.08
C VAL A 370 1.14 5.35 -1.84
N GLY A 371 0.59 5.80 -0.76
CA GLY A 371 1.25 5.85 0.55
C GLY A 371 0.54 4.94 1.56
N LEU A 372 1.28 4.05 2.20
CA LEU A 372 0.75 3.16 3.24
C LEU A 372 1.69 3.13 4.45
N GLY A 373 1.24 3.60 5.57
CA GLY A 373 2.00 3.68 6.83
C GLY A 373 2.14 5.10 7.38
N THR A 374 2.59 5.23 8.61
CA THR A 374 2.81 6.52 9.26
C THR A 374 3.89 7.30 8.53
N ASN A 375 3.64 8.56 8.22
CA ASN A 375 4.55 9.48 7.55
C ASN A 375 5.08 9.03 6.18
N ALA A 376 4.44 8.06 5.51
CA ALA A 376 4.81 7.71 4.14
C ALA A 376 4.53 8.89 3.20
N LEU A 377 5.52 9.26 2.36
CA LEU A 377 5.41 10.34 1.36
C LEU A 377 4.99 11.71 1.96
N THR A 378 5.30 11.98 3.23
CA THR A 378 4.80 13.16 3.95
C THR A 378 5.09 14.48 3.24
N LYS A 379 6.30 14.66 2.69
CA LYS A 379 6.70 15.90 2.00
C LYS A 379 6.51 15.86 0.48
N ASN A 380 5.86 14.84 -0.07
CA ASN A 380 5.54 14.85 -1.49
C ASN A 380 4.69 16.10 -1.82
N THR A 381 5.11 16.91 -2.76
CA THR A 381 4.36 18.10 -3.19
C THR A 381 3.85 17.95 -4.60
N THR A 382 4.74 17.64 -5.53
CA THR A 382 4.45 17.51 -6.97
C THR A 382 4.83 16.16 -7.57
N GLY A 383 5.50 15.29 -6.80
CA GLY A 383 5.91 13.96 -7.26
C GLY A 383 4.72 13.07 -7.63
N ASN A 384 4.85 12.31 -8.72
CA ASN A 384 3.80 11.47 -9.28
C ASN A 384 4.22 10.00 -9.33
N TYR A 385 3.24 9.10 -9.36
CA TYR A 385 3.46 7.66 -9.57
C TYR A 385 4.38 7.01 -8.52
N ASN A 386 4.45 7.53 -7.30
CA ASN A 386 5.26 6.96 -6.24
C ASN A 386 4.46 5.96 -5.40
N VAL A 387 5.11 4.87 -5.00
CA VAL A 387 4.58 3.88 -4.07
C VAL A 387 5.46 3.87 -2.82
N GLY A 388 4.91 4.26 -1.68
CA GLY A 388 5.59 4.24 -0.38
C GLY A 388 4.83 3.38 0.63
N ILE A 389 5.38 2.23 1.00
CA ILE A 389 4.76 1.28 1.94
C ILE A 389 5.68 1.04 3.13
N GLY A 390 5.28 1.48 4.31
CA GLY A 390 6.04 1.39 5.56
C GLY A 390 6.12 2.70 6.31
N ASN A 391 6.67 2.66 7.50
CA ASN A 391 6.88 3.86 8.31
C ASN A 391 7.94 4.76 7.67
N SER A 392 7.64 6.03 7.51
CA SER A 392 8.57 7.07 7.01
C SER A 392 9.23 6.74 5.67
N THR A 393 8.57 5.97 4.80
CA THR A 393 9.04 5.74 3.42
C THR A 393 8.89 7.00 2.59
N LEU A 394 9.88 7.32 1.73
CA LEU A 394 9.81 8.47 0.82
C LEU A 394 9.41 9.79 1.53
N THR A 395 9.72 9.91 2.82
CA THR A 395 9.23 11.06 3.63
C THR A 395 9.61 12.41 3.03
N ASN A 396 10.83 12.55 2.51
CA ASN A 396 11.34 13.80 1.96
C ASN A 396 11.13 13.96 0.45
N ASN A 397 10.41 13.06 -0.20
CA ASN A 397 10.19 13.12 -1.65
C ASN A 397 9.33 14.35 -2.00
N ALA A 398 9.93 15.43 -2.44
CA ALA A 398 9.17 16.63 -2.82
C ALA A 398 8.64 16.53 -4.26
N ALA A 399 9.51 16.17 -5.20
CA ALA A 399 9.21 16.17 -6.63
C ALA A 399 9.57 14.86 -7.37
N GLY A 400 10.27 13.92 -6.72
CA GLY A 400 10.65 12.65 -7.33
C GLY A 400 9.43 11.86 -7.83
N MET A 401 9.57 11.21 -8.99
CA MET A 401 8.48 10.47 -9.64
C MET A 401 8.85 9.01 -9.89
N GLY A 402 7.83 8.15 -9.92
CA GLY A 402 7.99 6.75 -10.33
C GLY A 402 8.77 5.89 -9.34
N ASN A 403 8.92 6.30 -8.09
CA ASN A 403 9.68 5.56 -7.09
C ASN A 403 8.80 4.51 -6.38
N VAL A 404 9.36 3.34 -6.14
CA VAL A 404 8.76 2.28 -5.32
C VAL A 404 9.61 2.08 -4.07
N ALA A 405 9.06 2.36 -2.91
CA ALA A 405 9.73 2.19 -1.61
C ALA A 405 8.87 1.32 -0.69
N ILE A 406 9.39 0.18 -0.30
CA ILE A 406 8.71 -0.77 0.59
C ILE A 406 9.63 -1.12 1.76
N GLY A 407 9.21 -0.82 2.97
CA GLY A 407 9.99 -1.01 4.19
C GLY A 407 10.21 0.30 4.95
N SER A 408 10.42 0.22 6.25
CA SER A 408 10.64 1.40 7.08
C SER A 408 11.87 2.18 6.59
N LEU A 409 11.76 3.52 6.52
CA LEU A 409 12.84 4.44 6.14
C LEU A 409 13.43 4.20 4.72
N SER A 410 12.80 3.37 3.87
CA SER A 410 13.26 3.23 2.49
C SER A 410 13.06 4.53 1.71
N LEU A 411 14.07 4.96 0.94
CA LEU A 411 14.10 6.22 0.20
C LEU A 411 13.71 7.46 1.05
N VAL A 412 13.97 7.41 2.36
CA VAL A 412 13.51 8.46 3.29
C VAL A 412 14.02 9.86 2.93
N SER A 413 15.22 9.97 2.39
CA SER A 413 15.86 11.24 2.02
C SER A 413 15.62 11.66 0.57
N ASN A 414 14.93 10.86 -0.24
CA ASN A 414 14.72 11.16 -1.66
C ASN A 414 13.98 12.50 -1.81
N ASN A 415 14.56 13.42 -2.57
CA ASN A 415 13.93 14.72 -2.83
C ASN A 415 13.50 14.87 -4.29
N GLY A 416 14.40 14.51 -5.22
CA GLY A 416 14.15 14.62 -6.66
C GLY A 416 14.56 13.39 -7.47
N GLY A 417 15.09 12.34 -6.83
CA GLY A 417 15.44 11.08 -7.51
C GLY A 417 14.20 10.38 -8.07
N ASN A 418 14.33 9.83 -9.29
CA ASN A 418 13.21 9.27 -10.03
C ASN A 418 13.44 7.77 -10.33
N TYR A 419 12.35 7.03 -10.49
CA TYR A 419 12.35 5.64 -10.96
C TYR A 419 13.24 4.70 -10.14
N ASN A 420 13.34 4.93 -8.83
CA ASN A 420 14.07 4.03 -7.93
C ASN A 420 13.13 2.96 -7.36
N VAL A 421 13.66 1.75 -7.19
CA VAL A 421 12.99 0.65 -6.51
C VAL A 421 13.77 0.31 -5.25
N ALA A 422 13.20 0.52 -4.09
CA ALA A 422 13.80 0.24 -2.79
C ALA A 422 12.88 -0.66 -1.95
N VAL A 423 13.30 -1.90 -1.73
CA VAL A 423 12.54 -2.87 -0.95
C VAL A 423 13.40 -3.39 0.21
N GLY A 424 13.07 -2.99 1.41
CA GLY A 424 13.80 -3.32 2.63
C GLY A 424 13.89 -2.14 3.59
N ASN A 425 14.18 -2.41 4.85
CA ASN A 425 14.43 -1.36 5.83
C ASN A 425 15.66 -0.57 5.41
N GLU A 426 15.56 0.77 5.39
CA GLU A 426 16.63 1.71 5.03
C GLU A 426 17.23 1.52 3.63
N ALA A 427 16.57 0.76 2.73
CA ALA A 427 17.01 0.65 1.35
C ALA A 427 16.99 2.04 0.67
N LEU A 428 18.13 2.47 0.08
CA LEU A 428 18.33 3.80 -0.52
C LEU A 428 18.01 4.97 0.45
N GLY A 429 18.23 4.77 1.76
CA GLY A 429 17.82 5.74 2.79
C GLY A 429 18.37 7.15 2.60
N ALA A 430 19.64 7.31 2.20
CA ALA A 430 20.26 8.61 1.98
C ALA A 430 20.10 9.16 0.54
N ASN A 431 19.42 8.46 -0.36
CA ASN A 431 19.28 8.90 -1.75
C ASN A 431 18.59 10.28 -1.81
N THR A 432 19.22 11.25 -2.47
CA THR A 432 18.64 12.60 -2.62
C THR A 432 18.18 12.85 -4.06
N ALA A 433 19.04 12.58 -5.04
CA ALA A 433 18.79 12.85 -6.45
C ALA A 433 19.11 11.66 -7.39
N GLY A 434 19.72 10.57 -6.86
CA GLY A 434 20.02 9.39 -7.64
C GLY A 434 18.75 8.78 -8.26
N ALA A 435 18.84 8.34 -9.52
CA ALA A 435 17.70 7.83 -10.28
C ALA A 435 17.98 6.42 -10.83
N TYR A 436 16.92 5.69 -11.19
CA TYR A 436 16.99 4.37 -11.80
C TYR A 436 17.75 3.32 -10.97
N ASN A 437 17.79 3.45 -9.65
CA ASN A 437 18.42 2.47 -8.78
C ASN A 437 17.44 1.38 -8.35
N ILE A 438 17.93 0.15 -8.23
CA ILE A 438 17.21 -0.99 -7.67
C ILE A 438 17.93 -1.44 -6.41
N ALA A 439 17.27 -1.41 -5.27
CA ALA A 439 17.79 -1.85 -3.99
C ALA A 439 16.82 -2.85 -3.34
N LEU A 440 17.17 -4.11 -3.30
CA LEU A 440 16.35 -5.18 -2.73
C LEU A 440 17.07 -5.82 -1.53
N GLY A 441 16.62 -5.55 -0.34
CA GLY A 441 17.17 -6.02 0.93
C GLY A 441 17.34 -4.89 1.95
N ALA A 442 17.42 -5.24 3.23
CA ALA A 442 17.66 -4.26 4.28
C ALA A 442 19.04 -3.62 4.13
N ASN A 443 19.15 -2.32 4.40
CA ASN A 443 20.39 -1.55 4.28
C ASN A 443 21.08 -1.72 2.91
N THR A 444 20.32 -1.87 1.84
CA THR A 444 20.86 -1.93 0.47
C THR A 444 20.98 -0.53 -0.08
N LEU A 445 22.21 -0.16 -0.56
CA LEU A 445 22.51 1.21 -1.03
C LEU A 445 22.12 2.33 -0.03
N PRO A 446 22.28 2.16 1.28
CA PRO A 446 21.70 3.10 2.25
C PRO A 446 22.34 4.48 2.19
N ASN A 447 23.61 4.58 1.77
CA ASN A 447 24.39 5.81 1.70
C ASN A 447 24.44 6.45 0.30
N ASN A 448 23.77 5.86 -0.70
CA ASN A 448 23.71 6.45 -2.04
C ASN A 448 23.04 7.82 -1.97
N THR A 449 23.67 8.85 -2.52
CA THR A 449 23.13 10.21 -2.56
C THR A 449 22.68 10.61 -3.96
N THR A 450 23.57 10.50 -4.93
CA THR A 450 23.33 10.91 -6.33
C THR A 450 23.61 9.82 -7.36
N GLY A 451 24.19 8.68 -6.94
CA GLY A 451 24.48 7.56 -7.85
C GLY A 451 23.24 7.03 -8.56
N GLN A 452 23.39 6.69 -9.84
CA GLN A 452 22.30 6.31 -10.72
C GLN A 452 22.53 4.91 -11.31
N HIS A 453 21.44 4.27 -11.78
CA HIS A 453 21.48 3.00 -12.50
C HIS A 453 22.17 1.85 -11.71
N ASN A 454 22.17 1.91 -10.39
CA ASN A 454 22.71 0.84 -9.56
C ASN A 454 21.66 -0.25 -9.32
N ASN A 455 22.07 -1.51 -9.42
CA ASN A 455 21.24 -2.68 -9.10
C ASN A 455 21.88 -3.46 -7.95
N ALA A 456 21.35 -3.32 -6.76
CA ALA A 456 21.85 -3.97 -5.55
C ALA A 456 20.81 -4.89 -4.94
N GLN A 457 21.16 -6.14 -4.69
CA GLN A 457 20.26 -7.14 -4.11
C GLN A 457 20.98 -7.92 -3.00
N GLY A 458 20.46 -7.84 -1.79
CA GLY A 458 21.02 -8.49 -0.60
C GLY A 458 21.21 -7.52 0.56
N LEU A 459 21.22 -8.04 1.78
CA LEU A 459 21.51 -7.26 2.98
C LEU A 459 22.84 -6.54 2.85
N ASN A 460 22.89 -5.23 3.11
CA ASN A 460 24.11 -4.40 3.05
C ASN A 460 24.83 -4.39 1.67
N ALA A 461 24.17 -4.76 0.57
CA ALA A 461 24.77 -4.65 -0.74
C ALA A 461 25.01 -3.17 -1.09
N LEU A 462 26.21 -2.83 -1.62
CA LEU A 462 26.68 -1.48 -1.94
C LEU A 462 26.50 -0.47 -0.78
N ILE A 463 26.72 -0.91 0.45
CA ILE A 463 26.44 -0.12 1.66
C ILE A 463 27.18 1.24 1.67
N ASN A 464 28.37 1.33 1.10
CA ASN A 464 29.18 2.56 1.09
C ASN A 464 29.16 3.30 -0.26
N ASN A 465 28.38 2.86 -1.25
CA ASN A 465 28.21 3.62 -2.48
C ASN A 465 27.52 4.95 -2.18
N THR A 466 28.14 6.06 -2.55
CA THR A 466 27.59 7.41 -2.34
C THR A 466 27.18 8.06 -3.66
N THR A 467 28.03 8.02 -4.65
CA THR A 467 27.86 8.70 -5.94
C THR A 467 28.13 7.79 -7.16
N GLY A 468 28.59 6.55 -6.93
CA GLY A 468 28.91 5.61 -8.01
C GLY A 468 27.68 5.21 -8.83
N ASP A 469 27.86 5.10 -10.15
CA ASP A 469 26.81 4.78 -11.11
C ASP A 469 27.00 3.40 -11.72
N ASN A 470 25.92 2.82 -12.25
CA ASN A 470 25.92 1.61 -13.06
C ASN A 470 26.52 0.38 -12.35
N ASN A 471 26.43 0.30 -11.04
CA ASN A 471 26.95 -0.85 -10.29
C ASN A 471 25.89 -1.94 -10.14
N ILE A 472 26.30 -3.19 -10.28
CA ILE A 472 25.49 -4.38 -10.02
C ILE A 472 26.09 -5.10 -8.83
N ALA A 473 25.30 -5.35 -7.78
CA ALA A 473 25.72 -6.10 -6.61
C ALA A 473 24.65 -7.11 -6.20
N LEU A 474 24.97 -8.38 -6.32
CA LEU A 474 24.05 -9.48 -5.98
C LEU A 474 24.66 -10.34 -4.88
N GLY A 475 24.09 -10.31 -3.70
CA GLY A 475 24.50 -11.07 -2.52
C GLY A 475 24.62 -10.21 -1.25
N ASN A 476 24.61 -10.87 -0.10
CA ASN A 476 24.76 -10.21 1.20
C ASN A 476 26.16 -9.54 1.29
N GLY A 477 26.18 -8.23 1.58
CA GLY A 477 27.39 -7.43 1.65
C GLY A 477 28.18 -7.35 0.33
N SER A 478 27.56 -7.65 -0.80
CA SER A 478 28.19 -7.59 -2.11
C SER A 478 28.56 -6.14 -2.45
N GLY A 479 29.81 -5.91 -2.88
CA GLY A 479 30.32 -4.59 -3.19
C GLY A 479 30.30 -3.60 -2.02
N GLY A 480 30.38 -4.08 -0.78
CA GLY A 480 30.09 -3.27 0.42
C GLY A 480 30.90 -1.97 0.54
N TRP A 481 32.11 -1.90 0.02
CA TRP A 481 32.98 -0.71 0.09
C TRP A 481 33.28 -0.04 -1.28
N VAL A 482 32.55 -0.45 -2.32
CA VAL A 482 32.74 0.11 -3.66
C VAL A 482 32.05 1.47 -3.76
N ARG A 483 32.75 2.49 -4.26
CA ARG A 483 32.26 3.85 -4.46
C ARG A 483 32.33 4.31 -5.91
N GLY A 484 32.99 3.57 -6.80
CA GLY A 484 33.19 3.90 -8.21
C GLY A 484 32.02 3.46 -9.10
N HIS A 485 32.30 3.39 -10.40
CA HIS A 485 31.30 3.24 -11.47
C HIS A 485 31.44 1.92 -12.23
N ASN A 486 30.37 1.45 -12.84
CA ASN A 486 30.33 0.31 -13.79
C ASN A 486 30.83 -1.02 -13.21
N ASN A 487 30.62 -1.28 -11.93
CA ASN A 487 31.11 -2.49 -11.28
C ASN A 487 30.04 -3.59 -11.24
N ILE A 488 30.47 -4.85 -11.32
CA ILE A 488 29.61 -6.02 -11.17
C ILE A 488 30.15 -6.90 -10.03
N HIS A 489 29.39 -7.04 -8.97
CA HIS A 489 29.72 -7.84 -7.80
C HIS A 489 28.64 -8.90 -7.57
N ILE A 490 28.99 -10.15 -7.75
CA ILE A 490 28.09 -11.29 -7.55
C ILE A 490 28.68 -12.23 -6.51
N GLY A 491 27.93 -12.47 -5.42
CA GLY A 491 28.36 -13.29 -4.29
C GLY A 491 28.38 -12.52 -3.00
N SER A 492 28.48 -13.22 -1.87
CA SER A 492 28.43 -12.61 -0.55
C SER A 492 29.75 -12.00 -0.12
N ALA A 493 29.69 -10.90 0.64
CA ALA A 493 30.84 -10.30 1.32
C ALA A 493 31.99 -9.87 0.39
N ASN A 494 31.69 -9.51 -0.83
CA ASN A 494 32.70 -8.99 -1.75
C ASN A 494 33.08 -7.57 -1.38
N PHE A 495 34.39 -7.31 -1.27
CA PHE A 495 34.96 -5.98 -0.95
C PHE A 495 34.44 -5.37 0.36
N GLN A 496 34.40 -6.14 1.45
CA GLN A 496 33.99 -5.65 2.78
C GLN A 496 35.05 -4.88 3.56
N SER A 497 36.24 -4.70 3.08
CA SER A 497 37.38 -4.16 3.85
C SER A 497 38.28 -3.19 3.10
N ILE A 498 37.75 -2.39 2.16
CA ILE A 498 38.54 -1.38 1.45
C ILE A 498 38.20 -0.01 2.00
N SER A 499 39.15 0.68 2.56
CA SER A 499 38.88 1.93 3.26
C SER A 499 38.75 3.17 2.38
N THR A 500 38.78 3.19 1.05
CA THR A 500 38.59 4.42 0.25
C THR A 500 38.74 4.26 -1.28
N ALA A 501 38.75 3.10 -1.86
CA ALA A 501 39.01 3.01 -3.30
C ALA A 501 37.73 3.27 -4.13
N GLU A 502 37.79 4.27 -4.97
CA GLU A 502 36.95 4.35 -6.15
C GLU A 502 37.45 3.26 -7.09
N LEU A 503 36.61 2.25 -7.35
CA LEU A 503 36.90 1.15 -8.28
C LEU A 503 35.96 1.30 -9.48
N ASP A 504 36.52 1.35 -10.67
CA ASP A 504 35.74 1.45 -11.89
C ASP A 504 35.91 0.22 -12.78
N ASN A 505 34.80 -0.22 -13.36
CA ASN A 505 34.77 -1.34 -14.33
C ASN A 505 35.31 -2.67 -13.75
N VAL A 506 35.06 -2.97 -12.49
CA VAL A 506 35.49 -4.22 -11.84
C VAL A 506 34.35 -5.23 -11.90
N ILE A 507 34.64 -6.42 -12.36
CA ILE A 507 33.75 -7.59 -12.30
C ILE A 507 34.28 -8.56 -11.27
N ALA A 508 33.54 -8.80 -10.19
CA ALA A 508 33.89 -9.74 -9.14
C ALA A 508 32.79 -10.77 -8.93
N ILE A 509 33.05 -12.01 -9.23
CA ILE A 509 32.09 -13.12 -9.08
C ILE A 509 32.68 -14.17 -8.14
N GLY A 510 32.06 -14.36 -7.00
CA GLY A 510 32.47 -15.28 -5.93
C GLY A 510 32.13 -14.72 -4.55
N ASN A 511 32.37 -15.49 -3.50
CA ASN A 511 32.13 -15.06 -2.12
C ASN A 511 33.43 -14.58 -1.46
N GLY A 512 33.34 -13.55 -0.58
CA GLY A 512 34.46 -13.10 0.25
C GLY A 512 35.67 -12.57 -0.54
N ILE A 513 35.46 -12.06 -1.76
CA ILE A 513 36.52 -11.42 -2.52
C ILE A 513 36.98 -10.19 -1.76
N GLY A 514 38.15 -10.26 -1.15
CA GLY A 514 38.71 -9.21 -0.29
C GLY A 514 39.49 -8.15 -1.03
N ALA A 515 39.70 -7.05 -0.36
CA ALA A 515 40.42 -5.89 -0.87
C ALA A 515 41.97 -6.05 -0.86
N SER A 516 42.48 -6.97 -0.11
CA SER A 516 43.94 -7.09 0.15
C SER A 516 44.77 -7.26 -1.12
N THR A 517 44.14 -7.68 -2.21
CA THR A 517 44.82 -7.82 -3.53
C THR A 517 44.76 -6.57 -4.39
N LEU A 518 43.92 -5.61 -4.08
CA LEU A 518 43.77 -4.38 -4.87
C LEU A 518 44.45 -3.16 -4.21
N THR A 519 45.06 -3.30 -3.03
CA THR A 519 45.63 -2.19 -2.29
C THR A 519 46.96 -1.63 -2.81
N THR A 520 47.61 -2.32 -3.74
CA THR A 520 48.97 -1.94 -4.20
C THR A 520 49.08 -1.60 -5.69
N ALA A 521 48.01 -1.74 -6.48
CA ALA A 521 48.04 -1.47 -7.90
C ALA A 521 47.59 -0.04 -8.25
N THR A 522 48.35 0.68 -9.02
CA THR A 522 48.06 2.00 -9.57
C THR A 522 47.01 1.99 -10.69
N SER A 523 46.52 0.82 -11.10
CA SER A 523 45.41 0.63 -12.05
C SER A 523 44.52 -0.52 -11.57
N LYS A 524 43.51 -0.18 -10.78
CA LYS A 524 42.54 -1.15 -10.21
C LYS A 524 41.30 -1.34 -11.10
N ASP A 525 41.20 -0.51 -12.10
CA ASP A 525 40.07 -0.48 -13.03
C ASP A 525 40.17 -1.53 -14.12
N ASN A 526 39.05 -1.89 -14.72
CA ASN A 526 38.97 -2.87 -15.82
C ASN A 526 39.44 -4.29 -15.44
N THR A 527 39.14 -4.74 -14.22
CA THR A 527 39.59 -6.04 -13.70
C THR A 527 38.40 -7.02 -13.59
N ILE A 528 38.64 -8.28 -14.00
CA ILE A 528 37.71 -9.38 -13.77
C ILE A 528 38.30 -10.33 -12.74
N ILE A 529 37.60 -10.53 -11.62
CA ILE A 529 37.97 -11.44 -10.55
C ILE A 529 36.92 -12.55 -10.46
N LEU A 530 37.35 -13.78 -10.73
CA LEU A 530 36.51 -14.96 -10.59
C LEU A 530 37.06 -15.81 -9.46
N GLY A 531 36.29 -16.01 -8.39
CA GLY A 531 36.69 -16.89 -7.31
C GLY A 531 36.71 -16.26 -5.93
N TYR A 532 37.30 -16.94 -4.96
CA TYR A 532 37.42 -16.58 -3.57
C TYR A 532 38.84 -16.22 -3.18
N GLN A 533 39.05 -15.11 -2.49
CA GLN A 533 40.34 -14.77 -1.90
C GLN A 533 40.20 -14.64 -0.39
N ASN A 534 40.81 -15.53 0.33
CA ASN A 534 41.36 -15.41 1.70
C ASN A 534 41.48 -16.78 2.34
N GLY A 535 42.65 -17.39 2.31
CA GLY A 535 43.12 -18.41 3.29
C GLY A 535 42.28 -19.68 3.49
N HIS A 536 41.21 -19.87 2.78
CA HIS A 536 40.39 -21.07 2.87
C HIS A 536 40.72 -22.08 1.75
N SER A 537 40.73 -23.34 2.12
CA SER A 537 41.12 -24.48 1.27
C SER A 537 40.24 -24.75 0.05
N PHE A 538 39.23 -23.94 -0.18
CA PHE A 538 38.28 -24.07 -1.30
C PHE A 538 38.33 -22.82 -2.19
N SER A 539 39.26 -22.73 -3.09
CA SER A 539 39.18 -21.74 -4.17
C SER A 539 38.42 -22.37 -5.35
N PRO A 540 37.37 -21.68 -5.84
CA PRO A 540 36.58 -22.23 -6.93
C PRO A 540 37.37 -22.43 -8.18
N ASN A 541 37.04 -23.47 -8.92
CA ASN A 541 37.55 -23.72 -10.27
C ASN A 541 36.57 -23.10 -11.28
N VAL A 542 37.10 -22.55 -12.35
CA VAL A 542 36.32 -21.99 -13.46
C VAL A 542 36.18 -23.05 -14.54
N GLY A 543 34.96 -23.51 -14.76
CA GLY A 543 34.64 -24.43 -15.87
C GLY A 543 34.05 -23.67 -17.05
N ILE A 544 34.61 -23.82 -18.20
CA ILE A 544 34.06 -23.34 -19.47
C ILE A 544 33.70 -24.55 -20.32
N GLY A 545 32.43 -24.79 -20.54
CA GLY A 545 31.92 -25.98 -21.23
C GLY A 545 31.95 -27.26 -20.39
N THR A 546 32.19 -27.17 -19.08
CA THR A 546 32.14 -28.30 -18.13
C THR A 546 31.50 -27.85 -16.78
N TYR A 547 30.73 -28.73 -16.18
CA TYR A 547 30.17 -28.56 -14.83
C TYR A 547 31.02 -29.23 -13.72
N LYS A 548 32.11 -29.94 -14.11
CA LYS A 548 33.03 -30.58 -13.18
C LYS A 548 34.46 -30.15 -13.50
N PRO A 549 34.86 -28.91 -13.20
CA PRO A 549 36.24 -28.49 -13.40
C PRO A 549 37.15 -29.19 -12.40
N ASP A 550 38.21 -29.84 -12.92
CA ASP A 550 39.25 -30.55 -12.14
C ASP A 550 40.51 -29.71 -11.91
N SER A 551 40.56 -28.53 -12.48
CA SER A 551 41.67 -27.57 -12.40
C SER A 551 41.12 -26.15 -12.20
N LYS A 552 41.98 -25.18 -11.85
CA LYS A 552 41.58 -23.79 -11.61
C LYS A 552 40.85 -23.14 -12.78
N VAL A 553 41.28 -23.44 -13.99
CA VAL A 553 40.58 -23.11 -15.23
C VAL A 553 40.49 -24.37 -16.06
N HIS A 554 39.31 -24.93 -16.20
CA HIS A 554 39.05 -26.14 -17.00
C HIS A 554 38.12 -25.78 -18.16
N ILE A 555 38.67 -25.86 -19.36
CA ILE A 555 37.98 -25.52 -20.61
C ILE A 555 37.73 -26.81 -21.38
N VAL A 556 36.45 -27.14 -21.60
CA VAL A 556 36.06 -28.28 -22.45
C VAL A 556 35.31 -27.76 -23.66
N THR A 557 35.78 -28.12 -24.83
CA THR A 557 35.14 -27.78 -26.10
C THR A 557 35.02 -29.01 -26.99
N ASN A 558 34.04 -29.03 -27.86
CA ASN A 558 33.84 -30.10 -28.83
C ASN A 558 34.60 -29.85 -30.15
N GLY A 559 35.51 -28.87 -30.18
CA GLY A 559 36.24 -28.47 -31.38
C GLY A 559 37.67 -28.01 -31.11
N PRO A 560 38.49 -27.80 -32.14
CA PRO A 560 39.94 -27.57 -32.01
C PRO A 560 40.33 -26.18 -31.45
N ASN A 561 39.40 -25.23 -31.29
CA ASN A 561 39.71 -23.85 -30.92
C ASN A 561 39.28 -23.54 -29.46
N ALA A 562 39.86 -24.22 -28.49
CA ALA A 562 39.52 -24.08 -27.08
C ALA A 562 39.90 -22.73 -26.46
N ILE A 563 41.04 -22.19 -26.86
CA ILE A 563 41.57 -20.93 -26.31
C ILE A 563 42.14 -20.10 -27.45
N LYS A 564 41.72 -18.83 -27.52
CA LYS A 564 42.37 -17.81 -28.32
C LYS A 564 42.93 -16.74 -27.39
N ILE A 565 44.24 -16.62 -27.31
CA ILE A 565 44.95 -15.56 -26.61
C ILE A 565 45.50 -14.62 -27.66
N GLN A 566 45.04 -13.37 -27.65
CA GLN A 566 45.37 -12.38 -28.66
C GLN A 566 45.91 -11.11 -27.99
N ASP A 567 47.14 -10.75 -28.34
CA ASP A 567 47.79 -9.49 -28.01
C ASP A 567 48.60 -8.96 -29.20
N THR A 568 49.31 -7.86 -29.06
CA THR A 568 50.12 -7.28 -30.12
C THR A 568 51.41 -8.07 -30.44
N ASN A 569 51.78 -9.02 -29.56
CA ASN A 569 53.02 -9.77 -29.67
C ASN A 569 52.81 -11.19 -30.22
N GLN A 570 51.57 -11.59 -30.45
CA GLN A 570 51.25 -12.89 -31.05
C GLN A 570 51.82 -13.00 -32.47
N GLY A 571 52.16 -14.21 -32.91
CA GLY A 571 52.63 -14.46 -34.26
C GLY A 571 52.65 -15.96 -34.57
N THR A 572 52.64 -16.28 -35.88
CA THR A 572 52.68 -17.65 -36.30
C THR A 572 53.96 -18.33 -35.77
N GLY A 573 53.80 -19.46 -35.11
CA GLY A 573 54.89 -20.24 -34.55
C GLY A 573 55.37 -19.82 -33.17
N LYS A 574 54.94 -18.69 -32.61
CA LYS A 574 55.30 -18.30 -31.26
C LYS A 574 54.57 -19.15 -30.19
N VAL A 575 55.22 -19.34 -29.06
CA VAL A 575 54.72 -20.06 -27.90
C VAL A 575 54.51 -19.11 -26.75
N LEU A 576 53.44 -19.33 -25.99
CA LEU A 576 53.15 -18.57 -24.76
C LEU A 576 54.07 -19.11 -23.66
N THR A 577 54.95 -18.27 -23.14
CA THR A 577 55.87 -18.61 -22.05
C THR A 577 55.54 -17.75 -20.82
N SER A 578 55.74 -18.33 -19.61
CA SER A 578 55.57 -17.61 -18.35
C SER A 578 56.93 -17.07 -17.86
N ASP A 579 56.94 -15.87 -17.27
CA ASP A 579 58.06 -15.38 -16.50
C ASP A 579 58.00 -15.85 -15.01
N ALA A 580 58.95 -15.39 -14.21
CA ALA A 580 59.04 -15.76 -12.78
C ALA A 580 57.84 -15.27 -11.95
N ASN A 581 57.08 -14.27 -12.43
CA ASN A 581 55.88 -13.71 -11.80
C ASN A 581 54.57 -14.34 -12.33
N GLY A 582 54.69 -15.31 -13.25
CA GLY A 582 53.52 -15.96 -13.87
C GLY A 582 52.92 -15.20 -15.06
N VAL A 583 53.59 -14.14 -15.55
CA VAL A 583 53.10 -13.35 -16.68
C VAL A 583 53.42 -14.09 -17.99
N GLY A 584 52.36 -14.39 -18.76
CA GLY A 584 52.48 -15.02 -20.07
C GLY A 584 52.94 -14.02 -21.15
N THR A 585 53.98 -14.39 -21.92
CA THR A 585 54.41 -13.63 -23.09
C THR A 585 54.61 -14.53 -24.29
N TRP A 586 54.25 -14.05 -25.48
CA TRP A 586 54.54 -14.76 -26.74
C TRP A 586 55.99 -14.61 -27.10
N LYS A 587 56.71 -15.71 -27.14
CA LYS A 587 58.10 -15.76 -27.55
C LYS A 587 58.26 -16.69 -28.73
N GLU A 588 59.28 -16.42 -29.58
CA GLU A 588 59.71 -17.40 -30.55
C GLU A 588 60.06 -18.69 -29.79
N PRO A 589 59.60 -19.86 -30.22
CA PRO A 589 60.08 -21.10 -29.66
C PRO A 589 61.59 -21.10 -29.73
N ALA A 590 62.25 -21.60 -28.70
CA ALA A 590 63.65 -21.82 -28.77
C ALA A 590 63.92 -22.61 -30.06
N PRO A 591 64.96 -22.23 -30.85
CA PRO A 591 65.31 -22.97 -32.09
C PRO A 591 65.36 -24.47 -31.77
N PRO A 592 64.88 -25.33 -32.64
CA PRO A 592 64.90 -26.77 -32.41
C PRO A 592 66.26 -27.15 -31.88
N ILE A 593 66.27 -27.86 -30.76
CA ILE A 593 67.50 -28.23 -30.07
C ILE A 593 68.34 -29.03 -31.08
N ALA A 594 69.35 -28.39 -31.66
CA ALA A 594 70.25 -29.04 -32.59
C ALA A 594 71.14 -30.05 -31.91
N ASP A 595 71.13 -30.12 -30.59
CA ASP A 595 72.02 -30.96 -29.80
C ASP A 595 71.26 -32.09 -29.11
N PHE A 596 70.48 -32.83 -29.88
CA PHE A 596 69.87 -34.07 -29.39
C PHE A 596 70.83 -35.22 -29.58
N ALA A 597 71.35 -35.73 -28.48
CA ALA A 597 72.24 -36.94 -28.53
C ALA A 597 71.36 -38.15 -28.14
N ARG A 598 71.22 -39.05 -29.10
CA ARG A 598 70.56 -40.33 -28.85
C ARG A 598 71.62 -41.43 -28.96
N GLN A 599 71.78 -42.20 -27.92
CA GLN A 599 72.63 -43.37 -27.92
C GLN A 599 71.79 -44.63 -27.70
N TYR A 600 72.01 -45.60 -28.50
CA TYR A 600 71.39 -46.92 -28.37
C TYR A 600 72.42 -47.93 -27.93
N ALA A 601 72.02 -48.80 -26.97
CA ALA A 601 72.78 -49.99 -26.74
C ALA A 601 72.75 -50.84 -28.05
N SER A 602 73.78 -50.88 -28.80
CA SER A 602 73.80 -51.71 -29.94
C SER A 602 73.97 -53.15 -29.50
N THR A 603 73.14 -53.91 -29.58
CA THR A 603 72.89 -54.92 -29.64
C THR A 603 72.82 -56.31 -29.44
N ALA A 604 73.11 -57.07 -30.08
CA ALA A 604 73.22 -58.51 -30.26
C ALA A 604 74.20 -59.24 -29.32
N VAL A 605 74.49 -58.66 -28.18
CA VAL A 605 75.39 -59.30 -27.20
C VAL A 605 74.59 -59.61 -25.93
N ASN A 606 74.56 -60.91 -25.63
CA ASN A 606 74.11 -61.34 -24.27
C ASN A 606 75.13 -60.80 -23.28
N TYR A 607 74.84 -59.64 -22.70
CA TYR A 607 75.68 -59.03 -21.66
C TYR A 607 75.05 -59.28 -20.31
N ASP A 608 75.73 -60.22 -19.61
CA ASP A 608 75.29 -60.62 -18.27
C ASP A 608 75.87 -59.65 -17.24
N LEU A 609 74.99 -58.84 -16.62
CA LEU A 609 75.38 -58.00 -15.51
C LEU A 609 75.81 -58.88 -14.31
N GLN A 610 76.99 -58.71 -13.82
CA GLN A 610 77.48 -59.43 -12.64
C GLN A 610 76.92 -58.83 -11.36
N PRO A 611 76.50 -59.64 -10.37
CA PRO A 611 75.95 -59.13 -9.13
C PRO A 611 76.95 -58.23 -8.40
N ALA A 612 76.45 -57.17 -7.80
CA ALA A 612 77.09 -56.16 -6.93
C ALA A 612 78.31 -55.44 -7.63
N THR A 613 78.34 -55.40 -8.91
CA THR A 613 79.39 -54.65 -9.64
C THR A 613 78.74 -53.57 -10.51
N THR A 614 79.27 -52.33 -10.48
CA THR A 614 78.86 -51.26 -11.37
C THR A 614 79.53 -51.41 -12.70
N GLN A 615 78.74 -51.61 -13.76
CA GLN A 615 79.26 -51.90 -15.07
C GLN A 615 78.79 -50.89 -16.10
N PRO A 616 79.57 -50.59 -17.16
CA PRO A 616 79.07 -49.73 -18.25
C PRO A 616 77.92 -50.41 -18.99
N ILE A 617 76.93 -49.63 -19.44
CA ILE A 617 75.83 -50.12 -20.25
C ILE A 617 76.36 -50.36 -21.70
N PRO A 618 76.30 -51.57 -22.23
CA PRO A 618 76.83 -51.88 -23.54
C PRO A 618 76.20 -51.06 -24.64
N GLY A 619 77.01 -50.50 -25.51
CA GLY A 619 76.59 -49.71 -26.67
C GLY A 619 76.14 -48.29 -26.34
N ILE A 620 76.18 -47.89 -25.07
CA ILE A 620 75.96 -46.51 -24.65
C ILE A 620 77.29 -45.87 -24.31
N ASN A 621 77.73 -44.94 -25.14
CA ASN A 621 78.96 -44.17 -24.91
C ASN A 621 78.78 -43.03 -23.95
N ASP A 622 79.91 -42.56 -23.43
CA ASP A 622 79.87 -41.33 -22.59
C ASP A 622 79.38 -40.16 -23.42
N PHE A 623 78.50 -39.35 -22.79
CA PHE A 623 78.07 -38.10 -23.39
C PHE A 623 78.98 -36.97 -22.93
N ILE A 624 79.47 -36.16 -23.85
CA ILE A 624 80.22 -34.95 -23.52
C ILE A 624 79.32 -33.77 -23.80
N ALA A 625 79.07 -32.98 -22.81
CA ALA A 625 78.16 -31.79 -22.89
C ALA A 625 78.78 -30.79 -23.89
N PRO A 626 78.11 -30.48 -25.01
CA PRO A 626 78.63 -29.53 -25.99
C PRO A 626 78.50 -28.10 -25.59
N LYS A 627 77.59 -27.81 -24.66
CA LYS A 627 77.26 -26.45 -24.13
C LYS A 627 76.98 -26.50 -22.62
N THR A 628 77.25 -25.40 -21.96
CA THR A 628 76.81 -25.22 -20.59
C THR A 628 75.28 -24.98 -20.57
N GLY A 629 74.56 -25.69 -19.70
CA GLY A 629 73.09 -25.52 -19.56
C GLY A 629 72.41 -26.74 -18.94
N LYS A 630 71.09 -26.73 -19.07
CA LYS A 630 70.24 -27.81 -18.53
C LYS A 630 70.00 -28.87 -19.61
N TYR A 631 70.09 -30.11 -19.20
CA TYR A 631 69.89 -31.27 -20.07
C TYR A 631 68.83 -32.19 -19.45
N LEU A 632 67.86 -32.60 -20.26
CA LEU A 632 66.95 -33.68 -19.90
C LEU A 632 67.56 -35.00 -20.31
N VAL A 633 67.79 -35.86 -19.35
CA VAL A 633 68.31 -37.25 -19.61
C VAL A 633 67.13 -38.20 -19.46
N LEU A 634 66.84 -38.94 -20.50
CA LEU A 634 65.81 -39.97 -20.52
C LEU A 634 66.50 -41.30 -20.72
N PHE A 635 66.35 -42.18 -19.79
CA PHE A 635 66.92 -43.55 -19.89
C PHE A 635 65.76 -44.55 -19.99
N HIS A 636 65.87 -45.43 -20.98
CA HIS A 636 64.92 -46.51 -21.21
C HIS A 636 65.70 -47.83 -21.30
N SER A 637 65.33 -48.84 -20.55
CA SER A 637 65.92 -50.16 -20.65
C SER A 637 64.81 -51.22 -20.67
N PHE A 638 65.13 -52.28 -21.39
CA PHE A 638 64.33 -53.50 -21.45
C PHE A 638 65.26 -54.68 -21.12
N LEU A 639 64.97 -55.23 -19.91
CA LEU A 639 65.88 -56.24 -19.32
C LEU A 639 65.12 -57.57 -19.15
N GLN A 640 65.88 -58.67 -19.20
CA GLN A 640 65.37 -60.00 -18.94
C GLN A 640 66.06 -60.58 -17.70
N ASN A 641 65.24 -61.18 -16.79
CA ASN A 641 65.78 -61.97 -15.72
C ASN A 641 66.17 -63.34 -16.24
N ALA A 642 67.47 -63.54 -16.35
CA ALA A 642 67.99 -64.65 -17.11
C ALA A 642 68.05 -65.98 -16.37
N TRP A 643 68.06 -66.04 -15.03
CA TRP A 643 68.43 -67.24 -14.30
C TRP A 643 67.66 -67.64 -13.06
N ASP A 644 67.08 -66.73 -12.34
CA ASP A 644 66.33 -67.07 -11.08
C ASP A 644 65.15 -66.13 -10.80
N THR A 645 64.35 -66.42 -9.76
CA THR A 645 63.27 -65.61 -9.37
C THR A 645 63.60 -64.88 -8.07
N GLY A 646 63.20 -63.61 -7.90
CA GLY A 646 63.38 -62.85 -6.68
C GLY A 646 63.35 -61.36 -6.87
N THR A 647 63.27 -60.62 -5.75
CA THR A 647 63.30 -59.17 -5.71
C THR A 647 64.70 -58.68 -6.05
N ARG A 648 64.81 -57.74 -6.98
CA ARG A 648 66.07 -57.18 -7.42
C ARG A 648 66.09 -55.69 -7.31
N ASN A 649 67.19 -55.13 -6.86
CA ASN A 649 67.46 -53.71 -6.95
C ASN A 649 68.35 -53.47 -8.18
N LEU A 650 67.88 -52.59 -9.01
CA LEU A 650 68.65 -52.16 -10.19
C LEU A 650 68.94 -50.66 -9.98
N TYR A 651 70.24 -50.35 -10.00
CA TYR A 651 70.68 -48.95 -9.85
C TYR A 651 71.22 -48.49 -11.22
N PHE A 652 70.63 -47.42 -11.68
CA PHE A 652 71.20 -46.67 -12.77
C PHE A 652 72.09 -45.56 -12.22
N ILE A 653 73.32 -45.52 -12.55
CA ILE A 653 74.25 -44.56 -11.95
C ILE A 653 74.77 -43.66 -13.09
N MET A 654 74.59 -42.37 -12.91
CA MET A 654 75.29 -41.41 -13.75
C MET A 654 76.55 -40.93 -13.07
N LEU A 655 77.65 -41.02 -13.81
CA LEU A 655 78.92 -40.47 -13.37
C LEU A 655 79.20 -39.16 -14.11
N LEU A 656 79.43 -38.09 -13.38
CA LEU A 656 79.87 -36.83 -13.89
C LEU A 656 81.42 -36.77 -13.75
N ASN A 657 82.14 -36.69 -14.86
CA ASN A 657 83.61 -36.66 -14.90
C ASN A 657 84.25 -37.80 -14.11
N GLY A 658 83.62 -38.96 -14.10
CA GLY A 658 84.10 -40.17 -13.45
C GLY A 658 83.71 -40.34 -11.99
N ALA A 659 83.13 -39.36 -11.33
CA ALA A 659 82.60 -39.45 -9.98
C ALA A 659 81.08 -39.71 -9.95
N PRO A 660 80.55 -40.55 -9.07
CA PRO A 660 79.10 -40.70 -8.91
C PRO A 660 78.41 -39.38 -8.61
N TRP A 661 77.50 -38.97 -9.46
CA TRP A 661 76.79 -37.68 -9.36
C TRP A 661 75.33 -37.83 -8.90
N ILE A 662 74.66 -38.82 -9.39
CA ILE A 662 73.31 -39.15 -9.00
C ILE A 662 73.19 -40.69 -8.98
N ASP A 663 72.76 -41.24 -7.85
CA ASP A 663 72.21 -42.58 -7.83
C ASP A 663 70.76 -42.49 -8.38
N ALA A 664 70.65 -42.94 -9.62
CA ALA A 664 69.41 -42.90 -10.31
C ALA A 664 68.56 -44.14 -9.97
N ASP A 665 67.52 -43.94 -9.22
CA ASP A 665 66.50 -44.91 -8.98
C ASP A 665 66.85 -46.34 -8.56
N GLU A 666 66.50 -46.64 -7.28
CA GLU A 666 66.43 -48.00 -6.78
C GLU A 666 65.10 -48.62 -7.14
N THR A 667 65.04 -49.55 -8.08
CA THR A 667 63.79 -50.21 -8.41
C THR A 667 63.70 -51.61 -7.81
N TYR A 668 62.72 -51.84 -7.04
CA TYR A 668 62.40 -53.16 -6.43
C TYR A 668 61.37 -53.86 -7.34
N SER A 669 61.73 -54.98 -7.96
CA SER A 669 60.77 -55.78 -8.71
C SER A 669 61.02 -57.26 -8.49
N TYR A 670 59.94 -57.97 -8.16
CA TYR A 670 59.92 -59.41 -8.18
C TYR A 670 59.72 -59.87 -9.63
N VAL A 671 60.67 -60.45 -10.22
CA VAL A 671 60.61 -60.88 -11.62
C VAL A 671 60.92 -62.38 -11.73
N PRO A 672 60.03 -63.22 -12.26
CA PRO A 672 60.24 -64.61 -12.47
C PRO A 672 61.43 -64.84 -13.43
N ALA A 673 62.11 -66.01 -13.33
CA ALA A 673 63.16 -66.35 -14.27
C ALA A 673 62.63 -66.47 -15.71
N GLY A 674 63.29 -65.81 -16.62
CA GLY A 674 62.87 -65.72 -18.04
C GLY A 674 61.98 -64.56 -18.41
N ASP A 675 61.34 -63.87 -17.41
CA ASP A 675 60.50 -62.74 -17.68
C ASP A 675 61.26 -61.45 -17.94
N TYR A 676 60.56 -60.51 -18.48
CA TYR A 676 61.04 -59.18 -18.88
C TYR A 676 60.47 -58.07 -18.06
N PHE A 677 61.21 -56.98 -17.89
CA PHE A 677 60.77 -55.78 -17.30
C PHE A 677 61.34 -54.52 -17.96
N ASN A 678 60.53 -53.45 -17.96
CA ASN A 678 60.92 -52.15 -18.47
C ASN A 678 61.30 -51.23 -17.34
N GLN A 679 62.36 -50.44 -17.53
CA GLN A 679 62.72 -49.35 -16.63
C GLN A 679 62.83 -48.04 -17.38
N HIS A 680 62.30 -46.99 -16.81
CA HIS A 680 62.39 -45.66 -17.37
C HIS A 680 62.84 -44.69 -16.29
N TYR A 681 63.79 -43.87 -16.64
CA TYR A 681 64.30 -42.82 -15.76
C TYR A 681 64.37 -41.52 -16.53
N SER A 682 64.03 -40.42 -15.86
CA SER A 682 64.13 -39.07 -16.43
C SER A 682 64.64 -38.09 -15.39
N ASN A 683 65.60 -37.27 -15.72
CA ASN A 683 66.06 -36.20 -14.81
C ASN A 683 66.60 -35.04 -15.67
N ILE A 684 66.53 -33.84 -15.06
CA ILE A 684 67.08 -32.61 -15.63
C ILE A 684 68.34 -32.29 -14.85
N ILE A 685 69.44 -32.25 -15.57
CA ILE A 685 70.79 -32.04 -15.02
C ILE A 685 71.39 -30.75 -15.57
N GLY A 686 72.11 -30.01 -14.76
CA GLY A 686 72.95 -28.91 -15.22
C GLY A 686 74.35 -29.37 -15.56
N LEU A 687 74.83 -29.09 -16.76
CA LEU A 687 76.19 -29.45 -17.22
C LEU A 687 76.91 -28.21 -17.70
N THR A 688 78.23 -28.22 -17.48
CA THR A 688 79.14 -27.26 -18.09
C THR A 688 79.68 -27.83 -19.39
N ALA A 689 79.94 -27.00 -20.38
CA ALA A 689 80.56 -27.48 -21.67
C ALA A 689 81.85 -28.26 -21.39
N GLY A 690 81.90 -29.46 -21.92
CA GLY A 690 83.05 -30.38 -21.73
C GLY A 690 82.83 -31.43 -20.64
N ASP A 691 81.77 -31.28 -19.79
CA ASP A 691 81.47 -32.32 -18.81
C ASP A 691 81.10 -33.64 -19.45
N ARG A 692 81.66 -34.71 -18.92
CA ARG A 692 81.48 -36.08 -19.39
C ARG A 692 80.49 -36.82 -18.51
N VAL A 693 79.38 -37.24 -19.06
CA VAL A 693 78.35 -38.05 -18.37
C VAL A 693 78.49 -39.50 -18.83
N SER A 694 78.79 -40.36 -17.90
CA SER A 694 78.92 -41.81 -18.16
C SER A 694 77.72 -42.53 -17.54
N PHE A 695 77.21 -43.51 -18.25
CA PHE A 695 76.02 -44.28 -17.80
C PHE A 695 76.47 -45.66 -17.39
N ARG A 696 76.12 -46.05 -16.16
CA ARG A 696 76.48 -47.34 -15.52
C ARG A 696 75.23 -48.00 -15.00
N VAL A 697 75.28 -49.28 -14.83
CA VAL A 697 74.23 -50.07 -14.20
C VAL A 697 74.82 -51.00 -13.17
N ASN A 698 74.14 -51.20 -12.04
CA ASN A 698 74.48 -52.15 -11.00
C ASN A 698 73.21 -52.94 -10.63
N ALA A 699 73.40 -54.28 -10.45
CA ALA A 699 72.32 -55.12 -9.93
C ALA A 699 72.77 -55.76 -8.62
N ASN A 700 71.94 -55.78 -7.58
CA ASN A 700 72.31 -56.28 -6.27
C ASN A 700 72.35 -57.82 -6.16
N ARG A 701 71.62 -58.54 -6.99
CA ARG A 701 71.57 -60.01 -7.04
C ARG A 701 71.29 -60.54 -8.43
N GLY A 702 71.80 -61.73 -8.71
CA GLY A 702 71.54 -62.49 -9.91
C GLY A 702 72.11 -61.85 -11.16
N LYS A 703 71.90 -62.48 -12.28
CA LYS A 703 72.34 -61.97 -13.58
C LYS A 703 71.15 -61.43 -14.34
N LEU A 704 71.26 -60.19 -14.81
CA LEU A 704 70.33 -59.57 -15.72
C LEU A 704 70.92 -59.46 -17.11
N ARG A 705 70.11 -59.60 -18.12
CA ARG A 705 70.56 -59.57 -19.51
C ARG A 705 69.83 -58.46 -20.28
N PHE A 706 70.59 -57.63 -21.00
CA PHE A 706 69.98 -56.78 -21.99
C PHE A 706 69.51 -57.64 -23.17
N HIS A 707 68.23 -57.60 -23.47
CA HIS A 707 67.64 -58.50 -24.45
C HIS A 707 68.08 -58.12 -25.88
N PRO A 708 68.72 -59.04 -26.64
CA PRO A 708 69.33 -58.73 -27.91
C PRO A 708 68.30 -58.33 -29.01
N THR A 709 67.16 -58.97 -29.01
CA THR A 709 66.12 -58.72 -30.02
C THR A 709 65.38 -57.36 -29.80
N TRP A 710 65.47 -56.78 -28.56
CA TRP A 710 64.85 -55.54 -28.23
C TRP A 710 65.84 -54.38 -28.00
N ALA A 711 67.07 -54.58 -28.53
CA ALA A 711 68.15 -53.60 -28.40
C ALA A 711 67.76 -52.16 -28.75
N PRO A 712 66.95 -51.86 -29.74
CA PRO A 712 66.53 -50.52 -30.07
C PRO A 712 65.69 -49.83 -28.99
N ARG A 713 65.14 -50.57 -27.98
CA ARG A 713 64.43 -50.05 -26.85
C ARG A 713 65.33 -49.70 -25.65
N ASN A 714 66.56 -50.18 -25.65
CA ASN A 714 67.53 -49.79 -24.62
C ASN A 714 68.27 -48.56 -25.18
N ARG A 715 67.96 -47.41 -24.61
CA ARG A 715 68.44 -46.13 -25.09
C ARG A 715 68.64 -45.09 -24.05
N VAL A 716 69.53 -44.20 -24.20
CA VAL A 716 69.60 -42.93 -23.45
C VAL A 716 69.39 -41.82 -24.46
N GLU A 717 68.47 -40.94 -24.13
CA GLU A 717 68.20 -39.70 -24.87
C GLU A 717 68.64 -38.53 -24.04
N ILE A 718 69.41 -37.63 -24.54
CA ILE A 718 69.86 -36.44 -23.83
C ILE A 718 69.47 -35.24 -24.68
N VAL A 719 68.65 -34.39 -24.10
CA VAL A 719 68.06 -33.23 -24.75
C VAL A 719 68.53 -31.96 -24.06
N TYR A 720 69.15 -31.07 -24.76
CA TYR A 720 69.55 -29.78 -24.27
C TYR A 720 68.27 -28.87 -24.08
N LEU A 721 68.05 -28.34 -22.89
CA LEU A 721 66.90 -27.54 -22.58
C LEU A 721 67.20 -26.05 -22.57
N GLY A 722 68.44 -25.62 -22.73
CA GLY A 722 68.85 -24.23 -22.64
C GLY A 722 69.63 -23.89 -21.35
N GLN A 723 70.01 -22.65 -21.19
CA GLN A 723 70.72 -22.15 -20.02
C GLN A 723 69.74 -21.91 -18.80
#